data_94fc36579bc22cae3eea8c8dc7b6d849
#
_entry.id   94fc36579bc22cae3eea8c8dc7b6d849
#
_cell.length_a   1.000
_cell.length_b   1.000
_cell.length_c   1.000
_cell.angle_alpha   90.00
_cell.angle_beta   90.00
_cell.angle_gamma   90.00
#
_symmetry.space_group_name_H-M   'P 1'
#
loop_
_entity.id
_entity.type
_entity.pdbx_description
1 polymer ?
#
loop_
_entity_poly.entity_id
_entity_poly.type
_entity_poly.pdbx_seq_one_letter_code
_entity_poly.pdbx_strand_id
1 'polypeptide(L)'
;MRTAEREPETRYLRVLKTLLERRKAQEAGHDADVRRSLVESLYASPRSLTIGAVTGVAVGIVISTLSAPGPIQLVVAVLCLVATLRVISAVFFHRQLVRGTAVASRSWELAYELGAWGYAGLLGLMSFVTLLGSPNTVPHMLSVSMATGYAGGISGRNAGRVQIAIGQVCLTLLPTATGLWMEGSTGYRVLSVAMVMMVLGLAEISSTIHRIVVQALVGKREQSLLAEKFERLARFDSLTGLENRMAMQMRLREIFDANQKRNDAVTILWMDIDRFKEINDSLGHMVGDQLLRGVAERLNEVVQGRGRIARFGGDEFVIICPDMDRVTAAALAQEIIGYFAHGFDLSDNHLQVTASIGYAVAPQDGRDMDELMQHADLALYDAKREGRNRAASFNWSLKERFNRIHEIETGLRRALDGGELKLLYQPIVDLESGHIDACEALLRWDHPVLGPIPPSEFIPIAEGMGMIEAMTGWVLREACTTAVAWPGDVRIAINISPASLKCAELPGNVIAALLESGLPARRLELEVTESIFLDNSGQTNSILRELQRIGLRLALDDFGTGYSALSYLRSYRFDTLKIDQSFMAGVSANAEDRAIVRAIGNLARDLKMDTVAEGIETQDQLAHAREAGFTNVQGYLFSRPVTRERVAELIAAGPLAGSERPDPVQRRRRA
;
A
#
# COMPACT_ATOMS: atom_id res chain seq x y z
N MET A 1 -13.43 34.92 35.86
CA MET A 1 -12.02 34.94 35.40
C MET A 1 -11.14 34.24 36.42
N ARG A 2 -10.27 33.36 36.02
CA ARG A 2 -9.37 32.40 36.70
C ARG A 2 -9.96 31.02 36.81
N THR A 3 -9.75 30.21 35.78
CA THR A 3 -9.44 28.75 35.83
C THR A 3 -9.42 28.18 34.40
N ALA A 4 -8.31 28.34 33.68
CA ALA A 4 -8.11 27.59 32.39
C ALA A 4 -6.66 27.69 31.90
N GLU A 5 -5.67 27.39 32.76
CA GLU A 5 -4.25 27.36 32.31
C GLU A 5 -3.39 26.34 33.09
N ARG A 6 -3.83 25.08 33.24
CA ARG A 6 -2.99 24.04 33.88
C ARG A 6 -3.02 22.64 33.24
N GLU A 7 -3.46 22.46 32.03
CA GLU A 7 -3.56 21.07 31.47
C GLU A 7 -2.55 20.63 30.40
N PRO A 8 -1.78 21.42 29.69
CA PRO A 8 -0.84 20.85 28.71
C PRO A 8 0.44 20.28 29.33
N GLU A 9 0.93 20.82 30.45
CA GLU A 9 2.17 20.31 31.08
C GLU A 9 2.05 18.90 31.69
N THR A 10 0.88 18.55 32.21
CA THR A 10 0.65 17.22 32.84
C THR A 10 0.62 16.06 31.83
N ARG A 11 0.22 16.29 30.61
CA ARG A 11 0.15 15.26 29.57
C ARG A 11 1.54 14.92 29.02
N TYR A 12 2.38 15.93 28.77
CA TYR A 12 3.77 15.75 28.35
C TYR A 12 4.62 15.09 29.45
N LEU A 13 4.44 15.50 30.71
CA LEU A 13 5.15 14.90 31.84
C LEU A 13 4.75 13.43 32.06
N ARG A 14 3.49 13.04 31.84
CA ARG A 14 3.08 11.64 31.90
C ARG A 14 3.70 10.80 30.77
N VAL A 15 3.67 11.31 29.53
CA VAL A 15 4.30 10.62 28.40
C VAL A 15 5.80 10.48 28.61
N LEU A 16 6.47 11.54 29.08
CA LEU A 16 7.90 11.50 29.39
C LEU A 16 8.21 10.51 30.53
N LYS A 17 7.38 10.48 31.57
CA LYS A 17 7.51 9.55 32.70
C LYS A 17 7.30 8.09 32.23
N THR A 18 6.30 7.82 31.41
CA THR A 18 6.06 6.50 30.83
C THR A 18 7.20 6.07 29.90
N LEU A 19 7.75 6.97 29.10
CA LEU A 19 8.93 6.69 28.26
C LEU A 19 10.18 6.43 29.12
N LEU A 20 10.39 7.20 30.17
CA LEU A 20 11.49 7.01 31.12
C LEU A 20 11.35 5.70 31.93
N GLU A 21 10.14 5.34 32.33
CA GLU A 21 9.86 4.07 33.00
C GLU A 21 10.05 2.88 32.05
N ARG A 22 9.60 2.97 30.79
CA ARG A 22 9.88 1.96 29.76
C ARG A 22 11.37 1.84 29.47
N ARG A 23 12.09 2.96 29.39
CA ARG A 23 13.55 2.97 29.21
C ARG A 23 14.25 2.35 30.42
N LYS A 24 13.86 2.70 31.67
CA LYS A 24 14.41 2.07 32.89
C LYS A 24 14.10 0.58 32.99
N ALA A 25 12.90 0.14 32.61
CA ALA A 25 12.55 -1.28 32.57
C ALA A 25 13.36 -2.03 31.49
N GLN A 26 13.60 -1.39 30.36
CA GLN A 26 14.42 -1.94 29.27
C GLN A 26 15.91 -1.97 29.66
N GLU A 27 16.42 -0.91 30.32
CA GLU A 27 17.78 -0.88 30.90
C GLU A 27 17.96 -1.91 32.01
N ALA A 28 16.95 -2.11 32.87
CA ALA A 28 16.97 -3.16 33.89
C ALA A 28 16.99 -4.58 33.33
N GLY A 29 16.25 -4.82 32.22
CA GLY A 29 16.29 -6.09 31.49
C GLY A 29 17.62 -6.33 30.79
N HIS A 30 18.20 -5.29 30.19
CA HIS A 30 19.54 -5.32 29.58
C HIS A 30 20.63 -5.58 30.61
N ASP A 31 20.54 -4.94 31.78
CA ASP A 31 21.50 -5.12 32.88
C ASP A 31 21.45 -6.54 33.45
N ALA A 32 20.31 -7.16 33.59
CA ALA A 32 20.13 -8.52 34.04
C ALA A 32 20.77 -9.57 33.11
N ASP A 33 20.61 -9.43 31.79
CA ASP A 33 21.18 -10.37 30.81
C ASP A 33 22.69 -10.20 30.68
N VAL A 34 23.16 -8.95 30.64
CA VAL A 34 24.61 -8.67 30.65
C VAL A 34 25.22 -9.22 31.93
N ARG A 35 24.57 -9.02 33.09
CA ARG A 35 25.00 -9.58 34.37
C ARG A 35 25.05 -11.09 34.33
N ARG A 36 24.07 -11.75 33.75
CA ARG A 36 24.04 -13.20 33.57
C ARG A 36 25.23 -13.68 32.75
N SER A 37 25.50 -13.05 31.61
CA SER A 37 26.65 -13.37 30.74
C SER A 37 27.99 -13.18 31.46
N LEU A 38 28.10 -12.14 32.32
CA LEU A 38 29.29 -11.90 33.12
C LEU A 38 29.50 -12.97 34.19
N VAL A 39 28.43 -13.50 34.85
CA VAL A 39 28.53 -14.61 35.80
C VAL A 39 28.91 -15.90 35.10
N GLU A 40 28.29 -16.17 33.93
CA GLU A 40 28.65 -17.36 33.12
C GLU A 40 30.12 -17.34 32.68
N SER A 41 30.68 -16.15 32.39
CA SER A 41 32.07 -15.98 32.00
C SER A 41 33.07 -16.40 33.11
N LEU A 42 32.71 -16.25 34.40
CA LEU A 42 33.55 -16.66 35.52
C LEU A 42 33.82 -18.19 35.55
N TYR A 43 32.83 -18.95 35.06
CA TYR A 43 32.87 -20.41 35.02
C TYR A 43 33.20 -20.98 33.63
N ALA A 44 33.46 -20.13 32.65
CA ALA A 44 33.66 -20.55 31.25
C ALA A 44 34.94 -21.41 31.07
N SER A 45 35.95 -21.23 31.89
CA SER A 45 37.22 -21.95 31.77
C SER A 45 37.63 -22.65 33.08
N PRO A 46 37.06 -23.82 33.43
CA PRO A 46 37.44 -24.60 34.62
C PRO A 46 38.91 -25.04 34.58
N ARG A 47 39.45 -25.31 33.38
CA ARG A 47 40.86 -25.76 33.22
C ARG A 47 41.86 -24.74 33.77
N SER A 48 41.69 -23.46 33.45
CA SER A 48 42.57 -22.39 33.92
C SER A 48 42.49 -22.24 35.45
N LEU A 49 41.29 -22.46 36.06
CA LEU A 49 41.11 -22.46 37.50
C LEU A 49 41.80 -23.64 38.15
N THR A 50 41.71 -24.82 37.55
CA THR A 50 42.37 -26.04 38.01
C THR A 50 43.88 -25.90 37.98
N ILE A 51 44.47 -25.37 36.91
CA ILE A 51 45.89 -25.13 36.80
C ILE A 51 46.38 -24.21 37.93
N GLY A 52 45.70 -23.07 38.14
CA GLY A 52 46.05 -22.14 39.22
C GLY A 52 45.94 -22.74 40.61
N ALA A 53 44.91 -23.58 40.83
CA ALA A 53 44.71 -24.31 42.11
C ALA A 53 45.83 -25.34 42.37
N VAL A 54 46.13 -26.16 41.36
CA VAL A 54 47.18 -27.19 41.45
C VAL A 54 48.54 -26.56 41.70
N THR A 55 48.89 -25.50 40.96
CA THR A 55 50.16 -24.78 41.10
C THR A 55 50.30 -24.20 42.51
N GLY A 56 49.26 -23.53 43.01
CA GLY A 56 49.29 -22.96 44.37
C GLY A 56 49.45 -23.99 45.48
N VAL A 57 48.74 -25.10 45.33
CA VAL A 57 48.83 -26.24 46.27
C VAL A 57 50.24 -26.89 46.23
N ALA A 58 50.77 -27.13 45.03
CA ALA A 58 52.09 -27.75 44.88
C ALA A 58 53.22 -26.88 45.49
N VAL A 59 53.20 -25.57 45.18
CA VAL A 59 54.14 -24.63 45.78
C VAL A 59 53.98 -24.54 47.29
N GLY A 60 52.72 -24.52 47.77
CA GLY A 60 52.41 -24.53 49.20
C GLY A 60 53.00 -25.77 49.96
N ILE A 61 52.85 -26.97 49.37
CA ILE A 61 53.41 -28.20 49.89
C ILE A 61 54.95 -28.11 49.96
N VAL A 62 55.60 -27.61 48.85
CA VAL A 62 57.07 -27.48 48.89
C VAL A 62 57.53 -26.48 49.97
N ILE A 63 56.86 -25.31 50.07
CA ILE A 63 57.16 -24.31 51.11
C ILE A 63 56.97 -24.97 52.52
N SER A 64 55.93 -25.76 52.74
CA SER A 64 55.65 -26.45 53.99
C SER A 64 56.72 -27.46 54.36
N THR A 65 57.34 -28.13 53.36
CA THR A 65 58.40 -29.10 53.61
C THR A 65 59.81 -28.44 53.90
N LEU A 66 59.97 -27.25 53.37
CA LEU A 66 61.21 -26.42 53.51
C LEU A 66 61.17 -25.52 54.74
N SER A 67 60.05 -25.37 55.43
CA SER A 67 59.84 -24.53 56.58
C SER A 67 59.78 -25.42 57.87
N ALA A 68 60.12 -24.86 59.05
CA ALA A 68 59.96 -25.52 60.29
C ALA A 68 58.51 -25.88 60.63
N PRO A 69 58.19 -26.97 61.38
CA PRO A 69 56.85 -27.27 61.79
C PRO A 69 56.21 -26.08 62.53
N GLY A 70 54.99 -25.67 62.10
CA GLY A 70 54.31 -24.52 62.66
C GLY A 70 53.02 -24.14 61.91
N PRO A 71 52.56 -22.90 62.00
CA PRO A 71 51.29 -22.48 61.41
C PRO A 71 51.17 -22.65 59.89
N ILE A 72 52.32 -22.80 59.20
CA ILE A 72 52.32 -22.90 57.68
C ILE A 72 51.67 -24.22 57.23
N GLN A 73 51.84 -25.32 57.97
CA GLN A 73 51.21 -26.61 57.62
C GLN A 73 49.68 -26.52 57.68
N LEU A 74 49.15 -25.80 58.69
CA LEU A 74 47.70 -25.58 58.80
C LEU A 74 47.19 -24.71 57.61
N VAL A 75 47.88 -23.63 57.30
CA VAL A 75 47.51 -22.77 56.22
C VAL A 75 47.49 -23.48 54.83
N VAL A 76 48.50 -24.34 54.61
CA VAL A 76 48.57 -25.18 53.41
C VAL A 76 47.48 -26.23 53.37
N ALA A 77 47.14 -26.85 54.46
CA ALA A 77 46.05 -27.83 54.55
C ALA A 77 44.66 -27.15 54.19
N VAL A 78 44.42 -26.00 54.80
CA VAL A 78 43.20 -25.22 54.47
C VAL A 78 43.21 -24.72 52.99
N LEU A 79 44.36 -24.32 52.45
CA LEU A 79 44.51 -23.96 51.07
C LEU A 79 44.16 -25.15 50.16
N CYS A 80 44.59 -26.35 50.42
CA CYS A 80 44.22 -27.55 49.66
C CYS A 80 42.73 -27.81 49.68
N LEU A 81 42.09 -27.68 50.85
CA LEU A 81 40.65 -27.86 50.99
C LEU A 81 39.89 -26.83 50.14
N VAL A 82 40.19 -25.53 50.29
CA VAL A 82 39.53 -24.43 49.54
C VAL A 82 39.77 -24.58 48.05
N ALA A 83 40.98 -24.89 47.60
CA ALA A 83 41.32 -25.15 46.21
C ALA A 83 40.45 -26.27 45.61
N THR A 84 40.31 -27.39 46.34
CA THR A 84 39.54 -28.55 45.90
C THR A 84 38.04 -28.19 45.77
N LEU A 85 37.45 -27.58 46.79
CA LEU A 85 36.06 -27.15 46.78
C LEU A 85 35.75 -26.16 45.64
N ARG A 86 36.68 -25.24 45.39
CA ARG A 86 36.57 -24.26 44.31
C ARG A 86 36.58 -24.92 42.94
N VAL A 87 37.46 -25.88 42.70
CA VAL A 87 37.53 -26.64 41.44
C VAL A 87 36.28 -27.47 41.21
N ILE A 88 35.82 -28.19 42.26
CA ILE A 88 34.58 -28.98 42.18
C ILE A 88 33.39 -28.10 41.84
N SER A 89 33.23 -26.96 42.51
CA SER A 89 32.15 -25.99 42.24
C SER A 89 32.19 -25.50 40.80
N ALA A 90 33.38 -25.14 40.30
CA ALA A 90 33.53 -24.66 38.92
C ALA A 90 33.22 -25.72 37.85
N VAL A 91 33.69 -26.95 38.05
CA VAL A 91 33.40 -28.05 37.12
C VAL A 91 31.90 -28.42 37.16
N PHE A 92 31.27 -28.40 38.32
CA PHE A 92 29.84 -28.69 38.46
C PHE A 92 28.99 -27.66 37.72
N PHE A 93 29.22 -26.38 37.95
CA PHE A 93 28.49 -25.30 37.25
C PHE A 93 28.74 -25.34 35.74
N HIS A 94 29.99 -25.53 35.31
CA HIS A 94 30.33 -25.62 33.90
C HIS A 94 29.60 -26.78 33.19
N ARG A 95 29.49 -27.95 33.85
CA ARG A 95 28.70 -29.08 33.31
C ARG A 95 27.22 -28.76 33.20
N GLN A 96 26.64 -28.00 34.12
CA GLN A 96 25.25 -27.54 34.05
C GLN A 96 25.07 -26.53 32.93
N LEU A 97 26.03 -25.63 32.74
CA LEU A 97 26.01 -24.63 31.67
C LEU A 97 26.00 -25.29 30.27
N VAL A 98 26.88 -26.27 30.06
CA VAL A 98 26.96 -27.03 28.80
C VAL A 98 25.68 -27.80 28.50
N ARG A 99 24.99 -28.32 29.57
CA ARG A 99 23.70 -29.00 29.42
C ARG A 99 22.49 -28.09 29.26
N GLY A 100 22.68 -26.77 29.29
CA GLY A 100 21.59 -25.79 29.19
C GLY A 100 20.70 -25.71 30.44
N THR A 101 21.08 -26.37 31.55
CA THR A 101 20.28 -26.40 32.80
C THR A 101 20.76 -25.39 33.84
N ALA A 102 21.89 -24.71 33.59
CA ALA A 102 22.42 -23.72 34.52
C ALA A 102 21.63 -22.44 34.50
N VAL A 103 21.14 -22.01 35.64
CA VAL A 103 20.62 -20.67 35.86
C VAL A 103 21.68 -19.87 36.60
N ALA A 104 22.32 -18.91 35.91
CA ALA A 104 23.28 -17.99 36.53
C ALA A 104 22.56 -17.12 37.58
N SER A 105 22.63 -17.51 38.82
CA SER A 105 21.97 -16.84 39.94
C SER A 105 22.99 -16.08 40.79
N ARG A 106 22.51 -15.15 41.62
CA ARG A 106 23.33 -14.44 42.61
C ARG A 106 24.06 -15.38 43.56
N SER A 107 23.49 -16.54 43.86
CA SER A 107 24.10 -17.57 44.74
C SER A 107 25.38 -18.17 44.13
N TRP A 108 25.40 -18.41 42.82
CA TRP A 108 26.59 -18.88 42.11
C TRP A 108 27.68 -17.80 42.02
N GLU A 109 27.28 -16.53 41.83
CA GLU A 109 28.19 -15.39 41.87
C GLU A 109 28.87 -15.31 43.24
N LEU A 110 28.10 -15.34 44.33
CA LEU A 110 28.61 -15.30 45.70
C LEU A 110 29.49 -16.51 46.03
N ALA A 111 29.10 -17.73 45.62
CA ALA A 111 29.91 -18.93 45.81
C ALA A 111 31.27 -18.81 45.12
N TYR A 112 31.31 -18.28 43.90
CA TYR A 112 32.57 -18.03 43.19
C TYR A 112 33.40 -16.94 43.89
N GLU A 113 32.79 -15.85 44.35
CA GLU A 113 33.43 -14.73 45.01
C GLU A 113 34.10 -15.16 46.33
N LEU A 114 33.35 -15.87 47.20
CA LEU A 114 33.87 -16.39 48.46
C LEU A 114 34.99 -17.38 48.26
N GLY A 115 34.85 -18.31 47.30
CA GLY A 115 35.90 -19.26 46.97
C GLY A 115 37.14 -18.59 46.40
N ALA A 116 36.95 -17.53 45.60
CA ALA A 116 38.02 -16.76 44.96
C ALA A 116 38.81 -15.95 46.00
N TRP A 117 38.12 -15.22 46.86
CA TRP A 117 38.75 -14.39 47.91
C TRP A 117 39.35 -15.26 49.00
N GLY A 118 38.69 -16.37 49.39
CA GLY A 118 39.24 -17.31 50.37
C GLY A 118 40.57 -17.92 49.91
N TYR A 119 40.63 -18.37 48.65
CA TYR A 119 41.85 -18.92 48.08
C TYR A 119 42.97 -17.86 47.95
N ALA A 120 42.65 -16.65 47.50
CA ALA A 120 43.60 -15.55 47.38
C ALA A 120 44.15 -15.09 48.74
N GLY A 121 43.27 -14.99 49.76
CA GLY A 121 43.65 -14.65 51.12
C GLY A 121 44.56 -15.68 51.76
N LEU A 122 44.30 -16.97 51.50
CA LEU A 122 45.20 -18.05 51.99
C LEU A 122 46.53 -18.04 51.31
N LEU A 123 46.65 -17.73 50.04
CA LEU A 123 47.95 -17.52 49.35
C LEU A 123 48.72 -16.33 49.95
N GLY A 124 48.02 -15.23 50.21
CA GLY A 124 48.64 -14.05 50.84
C GLY A 124 49.08 -14.35 52.28
N LEU A 125 48.25 -15.06 53.06
CA LEU A 125 48.59 -15.50 54.42
C LEU A 125 49.75 -16.46 54.41
N MET A 126 49.80 -17.44 53.51
CA MET A 126 50.87 -18.35 53.32
C MET A 126 52.17 -17.60 53.06
N SER A 127 52.20 -16.62 52.18
CA SER A 127 53.37 -15.79 51.92
C SER A 127 53.76 -14.99 53.14
N PHE A 128 52.83 -14.38 53.87
CA PHE A 128 53.10 -13.61 55.06
C PHE A 128 53.74 -14.50 56.20
N VAL A 129 53.15 -15.67 56.50
CA VAL A 129 53.68 -16.59 57.49
C VAL A 129 55.04 -17.10 57.09
N THR A 130 55.25 -17.40 55.78
CA THR A 130 56.55 -17.88 55.28
C THR A 130 57.67 -16.84 55.45
N LEU A 131 57.36 -15.57 55.12
CA LEU A 131 58.32 -14.47 55.24
C LEU A 131 58.78 -14.16 56.67
N LEU A 132 57.92 -14.39 57.65
CA LEU A 132 58.23 -14.14 59.09
C LEU A 132 58.74 -15.35 59.79
N GLY A 133 58.33 -16.58 59.35
CA GLY A 133 58.61 -17.83 60.10
C GLY A 133 59.77 -18.64 59.55
N SER A 134 60.31 -18.37 58.39
CA SER A 134 61.37 -19.17 57.81
C SER A 134 62.69 -18.37 57.75
N PRO A 135 63.80 -18.93 58.19
CA PRO A 135 65.10 -18.27 58.05
C PRO A 135 65.71 -18.43 56.62
N ASN A 136 65.14 -19.27 55.79
CA ASN A 136 65.64 -19.62 54.49
C ASN A 136 65.06 -18.74 53.40
N THR A 137 65.88 -18.26 52.47
CA THR A 137 65.46 -17.38 51.33
C THR A 137 64.68 -18.10 50.23
N VAL A 138 64.86 -19.45 50.07
CA VAL A 138 64.16 -20.21 49.02
C VAL A 138 62.62 -20.24 49.23
N PRO A 139 62.08 -20.55 50.44
CA PRO A 139 60.67 -20.43 50.73
C PRO A 139 60.12 -18.97 50.44
N HIS A 140 60.90 -17.94 50.79
CA HIS A 140 60.56 -16.55 50.56
C HIS A 140 60.40 -16.29 49.04
N MET A 141 61.38 -16.69 48.22
CA MET A 141 61.31 -16.55 46.79
C MET A 141 60.11 -17.28 46.18
N LEU A 142 59.84 -18.53 46.63
CA LEU A 142 58.72 -19.30 46.12
C LEU A 142 57.36 -18.67 46.48
N SER A 143 57.20 -18.18 47.69
CA SER A 143 55.96 -17.56 48.15
C SER A 143 55.68 -16.25 47.44
N VAL A 144 56.67 -15.38 47.25
CA VAL A 144 56.57 -14.11 46.54
C VAL A 144 56.28 -14.34 45.07
N SER A 145 57.00 -15.27 44.41
CA SER A 145 56.79 -15.63 43.02
C SER A 145 55.37 -16.18 42.77
N MET A 146 54.88 -17.02 43.70
CA MET A 146 53.51 -17.55 43.61
C MET A 146 52.49 -16.44 43.78
N ALA A 147 52.63 -15.55 44.74
CA ALA A 147 51.70 -14.44 44.96
C ALA A 147 51.64 -13.49 43.75
N THR A 148 52.80 -13.12 43.20
CA THR A 148 52.85 -12.22 42.01
C THR A 148 52.27 -12.90 40.77
N GLY A 149 52.67 -14.14 40.49
CA GLY A 149 52.16 -14.92 39.37
C GLY A 149 50.65 -15.12 39.40
N TYR A 150 50.11 -15.44 40.60
CA TYR A 150 48.68 -15.58 40.78
C TYR A 150 47.93 -14.26 40.58
N ALA A 151 48.38 -13.16 41.16
CA ALA A 151 47.75 -11.86 41.03
C ALA A 151 47.74 -11.37 39.56
N GLY A 152 48.83 -11.58 38.84
CA GLY A 152 48.91 -11.24 37.38
C GLY A 152 47.92 -12.08 36.56
N GLY A 153 47.86 -13.39 36.77
CA GLY A 153 46.98 -14.26 36.04
C GLY A 153 45.46 -14.03 36.32
N ILE A 154 45.12 -13.61 37.53
CA ILE A 154 43.73 -13.42 37.93
C ILE A 154 43.13 -12.09 37.45
N SER A 155 43.96 -11.05 37.28
CA SER A 155 43.54 -9.72 36.86
C SER A 155 42.87 -9.76 35.48
N GLY A 156 43.39 -10.55 34.55
CA GLY A 156 42.77 -10.75 33.23
C GLY A 156 41.60 -11.71 33.24
N ARG A 157 41.69 -12.82 34.01
CA ARG A 157 40.69 -13.87 34.02
C ARG A 157 39.35 -13.41 34.57
N ASN A 158 39.34 -12.69 35.69
CA ASN A 158 38.15 -12.27 36.41
C ASN A 158 37.75 -10.81 36.08
N ALA A 159 38.27 -10.27 35.01
CA ALA A 159 37.99 -8.89 34.59
C ALA A 159 36.49 -8.63 34.28
N GLY A 160 35.71 -9.70 33.96
CA GLY A 160 34.24 -9.60 33.85
C GLY A 160 33.57 -9.15 35.14
N ARG A 161 34.20 -9.37 36.31
CA ARG A 161 33.76 -8.93 37.63
C ARG A 161 34.92 -8.26 38.37
N VAL A 162 35.11 -6.98 38.09
CA VAL A 162 36.26 -6.18 38.56
C VAL A 162 36.44 -6.23 40.06
N GLN A 163 35.35 -6.26 40.85
CA GLN A 163 35.38 -6.34 42.31
C GLN A 163 36.03 -7.64 42.79
N ILE A 164 35.69 -8.79 42.13
CA ILE A 164 36.28 -10.07 42.44
C ILE A 164 37.77 -10.08 42.11
N ALA A 165 38.16 -9.54 40.94
CA ALA A 165 39.55 -9.48 40.53
C ALA A 165 40.39 -8.61 41.47
N ILE A 166 39.96 -7.39 41.77
CA ILE A 166 40.67 -6.48 42.66
C ILE A 166 40.76 -7.05 44.09
N GLY A 167 39.66 -7.62 44.61
CA GLY A 167 39.68 -8.27 45.91
C GLY A 167 40.71 -9.39 46.02
N GLN A 168 40.83 -10.24 45.00
CA GLN A 168 41.84 -11.30 44.95
C GLN A 168 43.28 -10.74 44.89
N VAL A 169 43.52 -9.70 44.07
CA VAL A 169 44.83 -9.04 43.98
C VAL A 169 45.22 -8.46 45.32
N CYS A 170 44.32 -7.75 46.00
CA CYS A 170 44.57 -7.15 47.32
C CYS A 170 44.83 -8.22 48.37
N LEU A 171 43.99 -9.27 48.46
CA LEU A 171 44.09 -10.32 49.44
C LEU A 171 45.39 -11.17 49.27
N THR A 172 45.95 -11.23 48.06
CA THR A 172 47.18 -11.96 47.82
C THR A 172 48.41 -11.08 48.06
N LEU A 173 48.45 -9.85 47.46
CA LEU A 173 49.64 -9.05 47.46
C LEU A 173 49.87 -8.21 48.71
N LEU A 174 48.81 -7.67 49.35
CA LEU A 174 48.99 -6.80 50.53
C LEU A 174 49.52 -7.57 51.76
N PRO A 175 49.06 -8.79 52.12
CA PRO A 175 49.70 -9.56 53.16
C PRO A 175 51.14 -9.94 52.84
N THR A 176 51.42 -10.29 51.54
CA THR A 176 52.78 -10.55 51.09
C THR A 176 53.70 -9.33 51.23
N ALA A 177 53.20 -8.16 50.80
CA ALA A 177 53.94 -6.90 50.94
C ALA A 177 54.20 -6.54 52.40
N THR A 178 53.22 -6.77 53.28
CA THR A 178 53.37 -6.53 54.73
C THR A 178 54.43 -7.47 55.32
N GLY A 179 54.44 -8.77 54.96
CA GLY A 179 55.47 -9.72 55.39
C GLY A 179 56.87 -9.31 54.95
N LEU A 180 57.03 -8.88 53.69
CA LEU A 180 58.29 -8.35 53.14
C LEU A 180 58.77 -7.10 53.87
N TRP A 181 57.87 -6.19 54.24
CA TRP A 181 58.21 -5.00 55.01
C TRP A 181 58.70 -5.32 56.42
N MET A 182 58.05 -6.26 57.08
CA MET A 182 58.35 -6.67 58.45
C MET A 182 59.67 -7.47 58.59
N GLU A 183 60.06 -8.21 57.52
CA GLU A 183 61.34 -8.94 57.55
C GLU A 183 62.54 -8.00 57.72
N GLY A 184 62.44 -6.76 57.21
CA GLY A 184 63.28 -5.66 57.61
C GLY A 184 64.50 -5.36 56.78
N SER A 185 64.93 -6.25 55.87
CA SER A 185 66.05 -5.97 54.98
C SER A 185 65.74 -4.97 53.89
N THR A 186 66.70 -4.17 53.42
CA THR A 186 66.49 -3.12 52.43
C THR A 186 65.90 -3.69 51.11
N GLY A 187 66.36 -4.87 50.67
CA GLY A 187 65.87 -5.50 49.43
C GLY A 187 64.39 -5.91 49.55
N TYR A 188 64.00 -6.44 50.67
CA TYR A 188 62.59 -6.81 50.88
C TYR A 188 61.67 -5.59 51.06
N ARG A 189 62.12 -4.47 51.65
CA ARG A 189 61.36 -3.22 51.69
C ARG A 189 61.12 -2.63 50.32
N VAL A 190 62.11 -2.66 49.43
CA VAL A 190 61.97 -2.24 48.04
C VAL A 190 60.96 -3.11 47.30
N LEU A 191 61.03 -4.43 47.51
CA LEU A 191 60.11 -5.37 46.90
C LEU A 191 58.65 -5.20 47.43
N SER A 192 58.50 -4.87 48.73
CA SER A 192 57.21 -4.52 49.33
C SER A 192 56.57 -3.32 48.65
N VAL A 193 57.33 -2.24 48.45
CA VAL A 193 56.81 -1.05 47.72
C VAL A 193 56.42 -1.40 46.27
N ALA A 194 57.24 -2.19 45.59
CA ALA A 194 56.96 -2.65 44.24
C ALA A 194 55.63 -3.48 44.19
N MET A 195 55.38 -4.32 45.21
CA MET A 195 54.11 -5.05 45.27
C MET A 195 52.88 -4.17 45.48
N VAL A 196 53.00 -3.12 46.30
CA VAL A 196 51.90 -2.16 46.49
C VAL A 196 51.61 -1.43 45.16
N MET A 197 52.66 -0.99 44.45
CA MET A 197 52.49 -0.39 43.10
C MET A 197 51.87 -1.35 42.11
N MET A 198 52.22 -2.65 42.21
CA MET A 198 51.64 -3.70 41.38
C MET A 198 50.15 -3.89 41.66
N VAL A 199 49.67 -3.73 42.88
CA VAL A 199 48.21 -3.74 43.20
C VAL A 199 47.48 -2.64 42.43
N LEU A 200 48.03 -1.41 42.40
CA LEU A 200 47.44 -0.29 41.69
C LEU A 200 47.41 -0.53 40.16
N GLY A 201 48.51 -1.03 39.63
CA GLY A 201 48.57 -1.33 38.19
C GLY A 201 47.62 -2.45 37.74
N LEU A 202 47.54 -3.53 38.53
CA LEU A 202 46.62 -4.65 38.24
C LEU A 202 45.15 -4.26 38.41
N ALA A 203 44.84 -3.38 39.35
CA ALA A 203 43.48 -2.87 39.54
C ALA A 203 43.05 -2.03 38.33
N GLU A 204 43.92 -1.16 37.79
CA GLU A 204 43.67 -0.35 36.58
C GLU A 204 43.49 -1.26 35.37
N ILE A 205 44.37 -2.26 35.17
CA ILE A 205 44.25 -3.24 34.09
C ILE A 205 42.90 -3.98 34.16
N SER A 206 42.51 -4.49 35.34
CA SER A 206 41.26 -5.20 35.55
C SER A 206 40.04 -4.32 35.25
N SER A 207 40.08 -3.04 35.67
CA SER A 207 39.02 -2.08 35.42
C SER A 207 38.91 -1.77 33.92
N THR A 208 40.03 -1.64 33.20
CA THR A 208 40.06 -1.37 31.75
C THR A 208 39.49 -2.57 30.97
N ILE A 209 39.94 -3.77 31.26
CA ILE A 209 39.47 -4.98 30.61
C ILE A 209 37.95 -5.16 30.90
N HIS A 210 37.50 -4.89 32.15
CA HIS A 210 36.07 -4.91 32.49
C HIS A 210 35.25 -4.00 31.58
N ARG A 211 35.68 -2.74 31.37
CA ARG A 211 34.99 -1.79 30.48
C ARG A 211 34.89 -2.31 29.05
N ILE A 212 35.99 -2.87 28.51
CA ILE A 212 36.03 -3.44 27.16
C ILE A 212 35.08 -4.64 27.06
N VAL A 213 35.07 -5.56 28.02
CA VAL A 213 34.18 -6.73 28.00
C VAL A 213 32.71 -6.32 28.06
N VAL A 214 32.36 -5.38 28.94
CA VAL A 214 30.98 -4.88 29.05
C VAL A 214 30.53 -4.20 27.77
N GLN A 215 31.38 -3.32 27.19
CA GLN A 215 31.07 -2.65 25.92
C GLN A 215 30.88 -3.65 24.77
N ALA A 216 31.71 -4.69 24.70
CA ALA A 216 31.58 -5.72 23.67
C ALA A 216 30.28 -6.52 23.80
N LEU A 217 29.86 -6.85 25.03
CA LEU A 217 28.61 -7.57 25.29
C LEU A 217 27.37 -6.72 24.96
N VAL A 218 27.38 -5.45 25.35
CA VAL A 218 26.30 -4.50 25.03
C VAL A 218 26.21 -4.28 23.52
N GLY A 219 27.35 -4.03 22.85
CA GLY A 219 27.36 -3.81 21.38
C GLY A 219 26.87 -5.04 20.60
N LYS A 220 27.27 -6.26 21.00
CA LYS A 220 26.79 -7.49 20.36
C LYS A 220 25.26 -7.65 20.50
N ARG A 221 24.71 -7.32 21.65
CA ARG A 221 23.28 -7.40 21.88
C ARG A 221 22.51 -6.38 21.05
N GLU A 222 23.00 -5.14 21.03
CA GLU A 222 22.40 -4.06 20.23
C GLU A 222 22.41 -4.42 18.74
N GLN A 223 23.51 -4.97 18.24
CA GLN A 223 23.62 -5.46 16.88
C GLN A 223 22.60 -6.58 16.59
N SER A 224 22.40 -7.54 17.51
CA SER A 224 21.40 -8.60 17.33
C SER A 224 19.98 -8.04 17.28
N LEU A 225 19.62 -7.09 18.15
CA LEU A 225 18.30 -6.46 18.16
C LEU A 225 18.06 -5.62 16.90
N LEU A 226 19.08 -4.92 16.43
CA LEU A 226 19.01 -4.18 15.17
C LEU A 226 18.83 -5.13 13.98
N ALA A 227 19.57 -6.24 13.94
CA ALA A 227 19.44 -7.24 12.89
C ALA A 227 18.02 -7.82 12.83
N GLU A 228 17.45 -8.20 13.97
CA GLU A 228 16.07 -8.68 14.07
C GLU A 228 15.05 -7.62 13.61
N LYS A 229 15.26 -6.37 14.02
CA LYS A 229 14.41 -5.26 13.60
C LYS A 229 14.51 -5.00 12.10
N PHE A 230 15.73 -5.03 11.54
CA PHE A 230 15.94 -4.90 10.09
C PHE A 230 15.30 -6.05 9.32
N GLU A 231 15.45 -7.29 9.77
CA GLU A 231 14.82 -8.45 9.14
C GLU A 231 13.29 -8.32 9.13
N ARG A 232 12.71 -7.87 10.24
CA ARG A 232 11.27 -7.64 10.33
C ARG A 232 10.81 -6.53 9.38
N LEU A 233 11.52 -5.39 9.34
CA LEU A 233 11.19 -4.27 8.43
C LEU A 233 11.40 -4.64 6.95
N ALA A 234 12.39 -5.49 6.66
CA ALA A 234 12.63 -5.96 5.30
C ALA A 234 11.54 -6.91 4.78
N ARG A 235 10.77 -7.56 5.66
CA ARG A 235 9.80 -8.59 5.26
C ARG A 235 8.34 -8.23 5.49
N PHE A 236 8.05 -7.32 6.42
CA PHE A 236 6.67 -7.03 6.84
C PHE A 236 6.35 -5.54 6.67
N ASP A 237 5.10 -5.26 6.30
CA ASP A 237 4.54 -3.91 6.30
C ASP A 237 4.34 -3.44 7.75
N SER A 238 4.83 -2.24 8.06
CA SER A 238 4.84 -1.73 9.44
C SER A 238 3.47 -1.33 9.96
N LEU A 239 2.51 -1.06 9.09
CA LEU A 239 1.15 -0.65 9.44
C LEU A 239 0.25 -1.84 9.71
N THR A 240 0.26 -2.82 8.81
CA THR A 240 -0.67 -3.95 8.81
C THR A 240 -0.09 -5.23 9.39
N GLY A 241 1.24 -5.34 9.46
CA GLY A 241 1.93 -6.56 9.90
C GLY A 241 1.91 -7.71 8.89
N LEU A 242 1.32 -7.53 7.72
CA LEU A 242 1.36 -8.48 6.61
C LEU A 242 2.75 -8.52 5.95
N GLU A 243 3.01 -9.51 5.10
CA GLU A 243 4.20 -9.50 4.26
C GLU A 243 4.21 -8.22 3.39
N ASN A 244 5.39 -7.62 3.19
CA ASN A 244 5.52 -6.49 2.27
C ASN A 244 5.76 -6.98 0.84
N ARG A 245 5.77 -6.05 -0.12
CA ARG A 245 5.99 -6.32 -1.55
C ARG A 245 7.25 -7.18 -1.79
N MET A 246 8.36 -6.86 -1.10
CA MET A 246 9.63 -7.56 -1.29
C MET A 246 9.56 -9.02 -0.82
N ALA A 247 9.02 -9.26 0.37
CA ALA A 247 8.85 -10.61 0.90
C ALA A 247 7.95 -11.47 0.01
N MET A 248 6.87 -10.87 -0.49
CA MET A 248 5.92 -11.52 -1.39
C MET A 248 6.57 -11.90 -2.73
N GLN A 249 7.33 -11.00 -3.33
CA GLN A 249 8.04 -11.28 -4.58
C GLN A 249 9.08 -12.41 -4.43
N MET A 250 9.82 -12.43 -3.31
CA MET A 250 10.74 -13.53 -3.02
C MET A 250 10.00 -14.86 -2.90
N ARG A 251 8.89 -14.88 -2.18
CA ARG A 251 8.09 -16.09 -1.99
C ARG A 251 7.46 -16.58 -3.28
N LEU A 252 6.95 -15.69 -4.11
CA LEU A 252 6.44 -16.05 -5.43
C LEU A 252 7.49 -16.75 -6.28
N ARG A 253 8.71 -16.21 -6.32
CA ARG A 253 9.82 -16.86 -7.04
C ARG A 253 10.08 -18.26 -6.51
N GLU A 254 10.13 -18.44 -5.19
CA GLU A 254 10.30 -19.76 -4.58
C GLU A 254 9.19 -20.74 -4.98
N ILE A 255 7.93 -20.28 -5.01
CA ILE A 255 6.77 -21.10 -5.41
C ILE A 255 6.87 -21.46 -6.89
N PHE A 256 7.16 -20.50 -7.77
CA PHE A 256 7.31 -20.76 -9.21
C PHE A 256 8.49 -21.69 -9.52
N ASP A 257 9.64 -21.50 -8.86
CA ASP A 257 10.81 -22.37 -9.01
C ASP A 257 10.52 -23.81 -8.56
N ALA A 258 9.75 -23.96 -7.48
CA ALA A 258 9.32 -25.28 -6.99
C ALA A 258 8.28 -25.94 -7.92
N ASN A 259 7.36 -25.14 -8.47
CA ASN A 259 6.26 -25.61 -9.31
C ASN A 259 6.66 -25.90 -10.76
N GLN A 260 7.76 -25.34 -11.28
CA GLN A 260 8.25 -25.66 -12.64
C GLN A 260 8.37 -27.17 -12.90
N LYS A 261 8.55 -27.98 -11.84
CA LYS A 261 8.69 -29.44 -11.92
C LYS A 261 7.35 -30.19 -11.76
N ARG A 262 6.31 -29.57 -11.16
CA ARG A 262 5.06 -30.24 -10.78
C ARG A 262 3.87 -29.81 -11.62
N ASN A 263 3.92 -28.67 -12.28
CA ASN A 263 2.83 -28.06 -13.05
C ASN A 263 1.55 -27.86 -12.20
N ASP A 264 1.72 -27.62 -10.88
CA ASP A 264 0.62 -27.36 -9.96
C ASP A 264 0.06 -25.94 -10.19
N ALA A 265 -1.22 -25.74 -9.94
CA ALA A 265 -1.85 -24.43 -10.12
C ALA A 265 -1.36 -23.42 -9.07
N VAL A 266 -1.08 -22.18 -9.48
CA VAL A 266 -0.79 -21.07 -8.60
C VAL A 266 -1.72 -19.92 -8.94
N THR A 267 -2.49 -19.46 -7.96
CA THR A 267 -3.38 -18.31 -8.14
C THR A 267 -2.83 -17.09 -7.45
N ILE A 268 -2.89 -15.94 -8.14
CA ILE A 268 -2.69 -14.62 -7.58
C ILE A 268 -4.03 -13.88 -7.60
N LEU A 269 -4.44 -13.34 -6.44
CA LEU A 269 -5.52 -12.37 -6.35
C LEU A 269 -4.91 -11.02 -6.00
N TRP A 270 -5.21 -10.00 -6.80
CA TRP A 270 -4.84 -8.61 -6.55
C TRP A 270 -6.08 -7.84 -6.14
N MET A 271 -6.07 -7.25 -4.98
CA MET A 271 -7.21 -6.56 -4.39
C MET A 271 -6.87 -5.09 -4.11
N ASP A 272 -7.84 -4.23 -4.29
CA ASP A 272 -7.77 -2.80 -4.03
C ASP A 272 -9.06 -2.34 -3.32
N ILE A 273 -8.93 -1.42 -2.37
CA ILE A 273 -10.04 -0.86 -1.62
C ILE A 273 -10.67 0.27 -2.44
N ASP A 274 -11.90 0.10 -2.86
CA ASP A 274 -12.59 1.07 -3.70
C ASP A 274 -12.71 2.44 -3.02
N ARG A 275 -12.30 3.50 -3.73
CA ARG A 275 -12.37 4.91 -3.29
C ARG A 275 -11.63 5.22 -1.98
N PHE A 276 -10.58 4.47 -1.68
CA PHE A 276 -9.78 4.67 -0.45
C PHE A 276 -9.25 6.10 -0.31
N LYS A 277 -8.88 6.74 -1.42
CA LYS A 277 -8.45 8.13 -1.43
C LYS A 277 -9.56 9.08 -0.94
N GLU A 278 -10.80 8.88 -1.36
CA GLU A 278 -11.95 9.70 -0.92
C GLU A 278 -12.18 9.57 0.59
N ILE A 279 -11.96 8.37 1.15
CA ILE A 279 -12.03 8.11 2.59
C ILE A 279 -10.94 8.90 3.33
N ASN A 280 -9.70 8.85 2.84
CA ASN A 280 -8.59 9.63 3.42
C ASN A 280 -8.84 11.13 3.35
N ASP A 281 -9.32 11.62 2.21
CA ASP A 281 -9.57 13.05 2.00
C ASP A 281 -10.73 13.56 2.87
N SER A 282 -11.73 12.70 3.15
CA SER A 282 -12.94 13.07 3.94
C SER A 282 -12.77 12.86 5.43
N LEU A 283 -12.12 11.77 5.88
CA LEU A 283 -12.06 11.34 7.28
C LEU A 283 -10.64 11.38 7.87
N GLY A 284 -9.65 11.70 7.04
CA GLY A 284 -8.25 11.80 7.42
C GLY A 284 -7.49 10.48 7.42
N HIS A 285 -6.16 10.57 7.28
CA HIS A 285 -5.26 9.41 7.17
C HIS A 285 -5.28 8.47 8.38
N MET A 286 -5.62 8.98 9.58
CA MET A 286 -5.74 8.14 10.78
C MET A 286 -6.84 7.09 10.66
N VAL A 287 -7.98 7.46 10.06
CA VAL A 287 -9.11 6.54 9.80
C VAL A 287 -8.74 5.57 8.68
N GLY A 288 -8.08 6.05 7.62
CA GLY A 288 -7.54 5.20 6.57
C GLY A 288 -6.56 4.13 7.08
N ASP A 289 -5.67 4.50 8.00
CA ASP A 289 -4.74 3.56 8.64
C ASP A 289 -5.46 2.50 9.50
N GLN A 290 -6.52 2.88 10.19
CA GLN A 290 -7.36 1.94 10.94
C GLN A 290 -8.10 0.99 10.00
N LEU A 291 -8.64 1.50 8.90
CA LEU A 291 -9.28 0.69 7.85
C LEU A 291 -8.30 -0.34 7.28
N LEU A 292 -7.09 0.07 6.92
CA LEU A 292 -6.07 -0.85 6.40
C LEU A 292 -5.72 -1.97 7.38
N ARG A 293 -5.66 -1.68 8.68
CA ARG A 293 -5.46 -2.72 9.71
C ARG A 293 -6.65 -3.67 9.80
N GLY A 294 -7.87 -3.13 9.82
CA GLY A 294 -9.10 -3.94 9.84
C GLY A 294 -9.24 -4.82 8.60
N VAL A 295 -8.87 -4.30 7.42
CA VAL A 295 -8.81 -5.08 6.18
C VAL A 295 -7.80 -6.21 6.28
N ALA A 296 -6.58 -5.95 6.78
CA ALA A 296 -5.55 -6.97 6.96
C ALA A 296 -5.98 -8.08 7.92
N GLU A 297 -6.61 -7.74 9.04
CA GLU A 297 -7.15 -8.71 10.00
C GLU A 297 -8.23 -9.58 9.35
N ARG A 298 -9.19 -8.96 8.67
CA ARG A 298 -10.28 -9.66 7.97
C ARG A 298 -9.79 -10.56 6.85
N LEU A 299 -8.82 -10.11 6.05
CA LEU A 299 -8.20 -10.95 5.03
C LEU A 299 -7.49 -12.17 5.64
N ASN A 300 -6.79 -12.00 6.77
CA ASN A 300 -6.17 -13.13 7.47
C ASN A 300 -7.20 -14.16 7.95
N GLU A 301 -8.36 -13.72 8.42
CA GLU A 301 -9.47 -14.60 8.83
C GLU A 301 -10.04 -15.38 7.64
N VAL A 302 -10.29 -14.69 6.52
CA VAL A 302 -10.90 -15.31 5.33
C VAL A 302 -9.92 -16.26 4.64
N VAL A 303 -8.68 -15.85 4.46
CA VAL A 303 -7.69 -16.64 3.71
C VAL A 303 -7.20 -17.87 4.48
N GLN A 304 -7.12 -17.81 5.80
CA GLN A 304 -6.85 -18.93 6.77
C GLN A 304 -6.08 -20.14 6.21
N GLY A 305 -4.79 -19.97 5.93
CA GLY A 305 -3.94 -21.08 5.48
C GLY A 305 -4.10 -21.50 4.01
N ARG A 306 -5.10 -20.96 3.28
CA ARG A 306 -5.28 -21.17 1.83
C ARG A 306 -4.27 -20.41 0.99
N GLY A 307 -3.63 -19.39 1.56
CA GLY A 307 -2.67 -18.53 0.86
C GLY A 307 -1.84 -17.67 1.78
N ARG A 308 -1.02 -16.81 1.17
CA ARG A 308 -0.23 -15.77 1.84
C ARG A 308 -0.71 -14.41 1.37
N ILE A 309 -0.72 -13.46 2.29
CA ILE A 309 -1.24 -12.11 2.06
C ILE A 309 -0.11 -11.13 2.23
N ALA A 310 0.02 -10.20 1.29
CA ALA A 310 0.93 -9.07 1.39
C ALA A 310 0.19 -7.77 1.11
N ARG A 311 0.68 -6.69 1.70
CA ARG A 311 0.33 -5.34 1.29
C ARG A 311 1.39 -4.81 0.33
N PHE A 312 0.95 -4.46 -0.89
CA PHE A 312 1.86 -4.01 -1.96
C PHE A 312 2.19 -2.53 -1.85
N GLY A 313 1.25 -1.73 -1.38
CA GLY A 313 1.38 -0.29 -1.13
C GLY A 313 0.00 0.37 -1.09
N GLY A 314 -0.12 1.53 -0.45
CA GLY A 314 -1.40 2.23 -0.38
C GLY A 314 -2.54 1.34 0.11
N ASP A 315 -3.51 1.12 -0.73
CA ASP A 315 -4.73 0.32 -0.56
C ASP A 315 -4.69 -1.04 -1.27
N GLU A 316 -3.52 -1.43 -1.82
CA GLU A 316 -3.35 -2.65 -2.60
C GLU A 316 -2.88 -3.83 -1.73
N PHE A 317 -3.59 -4.95 -1.86
CA PHE A 317 -3.26 -6.22 -1.23
C PHE A 317 -3.12 -7.32 -2.29
N VAL A 318 -2.15 -8.19 -2.10
CA VAL A 318 -1.92 -9.35 -2.98
C VAL A 318 -1.99 -10.63 -2.16
N ILE A 319 -2.73 -11.61 -2.67
CA ILE A 319 -2.90 -12.92 -2.05
C ILE A 319 -2.36 -13.97 -3.02
N ILE A 320 -1.45 -14.82 -2.54
CA ILE A 320 -0.92 -15.94 -3.31
C ILE A 320 -1.46 -17.23 -2.74
N CYS A 321 -2.09 -18.01 -3.58
CA CYS A 321 -2.66 -19.31 -3.22
C CYS A 321 -2.01 -20.42 -4.05
N PRO A 322 -1.07 -21.18 -3.48
CA PRO A 322 -0.57 -22.41 -4.09
C PRO A 322 -1.70 -23.44 -4.22
N ASP A 323 -1.63 -24.31 -5.22
CA ASP A 323 -2.54 -25.41 -5.46
C ASP A 323 -4.03 -25.02 -5.59
N MET A 324 -4.30 -23.77 -6.02
CA MET A 324 -5.65 -23.24 -6.18
C MET A 324 -5.99 -23.03 -7.65
N ASP A 325 -7.07 -23.66 -8.08
CA ASP A 325 -7.61 -23.55 -9.43
C ASP A 325 -8.54 -22.32 -9.59
N ARG A 326 -8.98 -22.05 -10.82
CA ARG A 326 -9.82 -20.89 -11.16
C ARG A 326 -11.18 -20.90 -10.45
N VAL A 327 -11.79 -22.06 -10.25
CA VAL A 327 -13.12 -22.16 -9.62
C VAL A 327 -13.02 -21.81 -8.13
N THR A 328 -12.02 -22.38 -7.45
CA THR A 328 -11.74 -22.12 -6.05
C THR A 328 -11.29 -20.68 -5.84
N ALA A 329 -10.50 -20.12 -6.75
CA ALA A 329 -10.08 -18.73 -6.74
C ALA A 329 -11.27 -17.76 -6.85
N ALA A 330 -12.21 -18.05 -7.76
CA ALA A 330 -13.44 -17.27 -7.91
C ALA A 330 -14.28 -17.30 -6.62
N ALA A 331 -14.41 -18.48 -5.98
CA ALA A 331 -15.14 -18.63 -4.73
C ALA A 331 -14.46 -17.82 -3.60
N LEU A 332 -13.12 -17.89 -3.47
CA LEU A 332 -12.38 -17.11 -2.48
C LEU A 332 -12.53 -15.61 -2.71
N ALA A 333 -12.44 -15.15 -3.96
CA ALA A 333 -12.60 -13.74 -4.30
C ALA A 333 -14.01 -13.23 -3.94
N GLN A 334 -15.06 -14.01 -4.21
CA GLN A 334 -16.44 -13.67 -3.83
C GLN A 334 -16.62 -13.70 -2.30
N GLU A 335 -16.00 -14.65 -1.61
CA GLU A 335 -16.01 -14.71 -0.15
C GLU A 335 -15.39 -13.44 0.46
N ILE A 336 -14.24 -13.00 -0.05
CA ILE A 336 -13.58 -11.75 0.38
C ILE A 336 -14.51 -10.55 0.17
N ILE A 337 -15.12 -10.39 -1.01
CA ILE A 337 -16.04 -9.29 -1.31
C ILE A 337 -17.24 -9.33 -0.37
N GLY A 338 -17.82 -10.51 -0.12
CA GLY A 338 -18.92 -10.69 0.80
C GLY A 338 -18.61 -10.23 2.23
N TYR A 339 -17.38 -10.43 2.69
CA TYR A 339 -16.95 -9.94 4.00
C TYR A 339 -16.87 -8.41 4.09
N PHE A 340 -16.58 -7.72 2.99
CA PHE A 340 -16.57 -6.26 2.93
C PHE A 340 -18.00 -5.68 3.06
N ALA A 341 -19.02 -6.40 2.64
CA ALA A 341 -20.43 -5.97 2.75
C ALA A 341 -20.88 -5.70 4.20
N HIS A 342 -20.21 -6.28 5.21
CA HIS A 342 -20.54 -6.07 6.62
C HIS A 342 -19.99 -4.73 7.18
N GLY A 343 -19.25 -3.94 6.38
CA GLY A 343 -18.64 -2.71 6.83
C GLY A 343 -17.48 -2.90 7.83
N PHE A 344 -16.90 -1.81 8.28
CA PHE A 344 -15.81 -1.78 9.25
C PHE A 344 -16.15 -0.84 10.40
N ASP A 345 -16.08 -1.36 11.63
CA ASP A 345 -16.25 -0.56 12.85
C ASP A 345 -14.89 0.03 13.26
N LEU A 346 -14.71 1.30 13.01
CA LEU A 346 -13.46 2.02 13.23
C LEU A 346 -13.67 3.14 14.26
N SER A 347 -13.26 2.92 15.50
CA SER A 347 -13.43 3.86 16.61
C SER A 347 -14.89 4.32 16.77
N ASP A 348 -15.26 5.50 16.27
CA ASP A 348 -16.60 6.08 16.37
C ASP A 348 -17.40 6.02 15.06
N ASN A 349 -16.86 5.37 14.00
CA ASN A 349 -17.44 5.35 12.66
C ASN A 349 -17.69 3.92 12.17
N HIS A 350 -18.87 3.68 11.64
CA HIS A 350 -19.17 2.48 10.83
C HIS A 350 -19.00 2.84 9.36
N LEU A 351 -17.97 2.28 8.69
CA LEU A 351 -17.69 2.57 7.29
C LEU A 351 -18.13 1.41 6.40
N GLN A 352 -19.00 1.71 5.45
CA GLN A 352 -19.32 0.82 4.33
C GLN A 352 -18.26 1.00 3.25
N VAL A 353 -17.46 -0.04 3.03
CA VAL A 353 -16.34 -0.01 2.06
C VAL A 353 -16.44 -1.24 1.19
N THR A 354 -16.15 -1.07 -0.09
CA THR A 354 -16.10 -2.18 -1.05
C THR A 354 -14.68 -2.43 -1.52
N ALA A 355 -14.44 -3.58 -2.11
CA ALA A 355 -13.17 -3.94 -2.71
C ALA A 355 -13.36 -4.50 -4.11
N SER A 356 -12.41 -4.22 -4.99
CA SER A 356 -12.30 -4.82 -6.30
C SER A 356 -11.15 -5.83 -6.30
N ILE A 357 -11.34 -6.98 -6.96
CA ILE A 357 -10.37 -8.07 -6.99
C ILE A 357 -10.17 -8.52 -8.44
N GLY A 358 -8.90 -8.55 -8.87
CA GLY A 358 -8.50 -9.24 -10.10
C GLY A 358 -7.73 -10.51 -9.77
N TYR A 359 -7.95 -11.59 -10.50
CA TYR A 359 -7.19 -12.81 -10.28
C TYR A 359 -6.75 -13.50 -11.58
N ALA A 360 -5.60 -14.15 -11.49
CA ALA A 360 -5.00 -14.92 -12.56
C ALA A 360 -4.45 -16.23 -12.02
N VAL A 361 -4.46 -17.30 -12.86
CA VAL A 361 -4.13 -18.67 -12.48
C VAL A 361 -3.06 -19.22 -13.40
N ALA A 362 -1.88 -19.55 -12.88
CA ALA A 362 -0.86 -20.29 -13.62
C ALA A 362 -1.23 -21.78 -13.67
N PRO A 363 -0.86 -22.50 -14.77
CA PRO A 363 -0.11 -22.01 -15.93
C PRO A 363 -0.98 -21.40 -17.04
N GLN A 364 -2.33 -21.35 -16.89
CA GLN A 364 -3.25 -20.93 -17.96
C GLN A 364 -3.11 -19.44 -18.30
N ASP A 365 -2.91 -18.60 -17.28
CA ASP A 365 -2.87 -17.15 -17.40
C ASP A 365 -1.46 -16.56 -17.32
N GLY A 366 -0.43 -17.39 -17.23
CA GLY A 366 0.96 -16.97 -17.18
C GLY A 366 1.87 -18.11 -16.77
N ARG A 367 3.11 -18.08 -17.25
CA ARG A 367 4.11 -19.11 -17.00
C ARG A 367 5.21 -18.65 -16.05
N ASP A 368 5.28 -17.38 -15.80
CA ASP A 368 6.19 -16.78 -14.84
C ASP A 368 5.47 -15.81 -13.89
N MET A 369 6.19 -15.39 -12.87
CA MET A 369 5.67 -14.52 -11.83
C MET A 369 5.22 -13.16 -12.37
N ASP A 370 6.03 -12.53 -13.21
CA ASP A 370 5.80 -11.15 -13.65
C ASP A 370 4.58 -11.10 -14.58
N GLU A 371 4.44 -12.11 -15.47
CA GLU A 371 3.28 -12.27 -16.34
C GLU A 371 2.00 -12.49 -15.53
N LEU A 372 2.03 -13.39 -14.53
CA LEU A 372 0.85 -13.69 -13.71
C LEU A 372 0.42 -12.51 -12.86
N MET A 373 1.37 -11.77 -12.29
CA MET A 373 1.12 -10.53 -11.56
C MET A 373 0.48 -9.47 -12.46
N GLN A 374 1.05 -9.24 -13.64
CA GLN A 374 0.50 -8.28 -14.61
C GLN A 374 -0.93 -8.67 -15.03
N HIS A 375 -1.21 -9.95 -15.22
CA HIS A 375 -2.52 -10.41 -15.62
C HIS A 375 -3.57 -10.31 -14.49
N ALA A 376 -3.18 -10.50 -13.23
CA ALA A 376 -4.05 -10.26 -12.10
C ALA A 376 -4.39 -8.76 -11.95
N ASP A 377 -3.41 -7.87 -12.18
CA ASP A 377 -3.62 -6.41 -12.17
C ASP A 377 -4.56 -5.96 -13.31
N LEU A 378 -4.39 -6.51 -14.51
CA LEU A 378 -5.31 -6.26 -15.64
C LEU A 378 -6.75 -6.67 -15.30
N ALA A 379 -6.91 -7.81 -14.63
CA ALA A 379 -8.23 -8.26 -14.18
C ALA A 379 -8.81 -7.33 -13.10
N LEU A 380 -7.99 -6.83 -12.18
CA LEU A 380 -8.41 -5.82 -11.19
C LEU A 380 -8.86 -4.53 -11.85
N TYR A 381 -8.11 -4.05 -12.84
CA TYR A 381 -8.49 -2.87 -13.61
C TYR A 381 -9.86 -3.04 -14.28
N ASP A 382 -10.14 -4.21 -14.85
CA ASP A 382 -11.44 -4.54 -15.44
C ASP A 382 -12.57 -4.56 -14.39
N ALA A 383 -12.34 -5.16 -13.23
CA ALA A 383 -13.29 -5.13 -12.12
C ALA A 383 -13.66 -3.71 -11.69
N LYS A 384 -12.67 -2.81 -11.63
CA LYS A 384 -12.89 -1.38 -11.31
C LYS A 384 -13.70 -0.65 -12.38
N ARG A 385 -13.45 -0.92 -13.65
CA ARG A 385 -14.18 -0.30 -14.77
C ARG A 385 -15.61 -0.79 -14.89
N GLU A 386 -15.87 -2.05 -14.64
CA GLU A 386 -17.21 -2.63 -14.74
C GLU A 386 -18.14 -2.27 -13.56
N GLY A 387 -17.75 -1.35 -12.69
CA GLY A 387 -18.60 -0.80 -11.62
C GLY A 387 -18.12 -1.12 -10.22
N ARG A 388 -16.88 -1.59 -10.04
CA ARG A 388 -16.27 -1.90 -8.73
C ARG A 388 -17.01 -2.97 -7.93
N ASN A 389 -16.62 -3.20 -6.67
CA ASN A 389 -17.28 -4.15 -5.75
C ASN A 389 -17.48 -5.54 -6.37
N ARG A 390 -16.48 -6.05 -7.08
CA ARG A 390 -16.53 -7.33 -7.80
C ARG A 390 -15.19 -7.98 -7.99
N ALA A 391 -15.21 -9.27 -8.31
CA ALA A 391 -14.05 -10.01 -8.76
C ALA A 391 -14.09 -10.20 -10.29
N ALA A 392 -12.95 -10.05 -10.94
CA ALA A 392 -12.75 -10.38 -12.35
C ALA A 392 -11.62 -11.38 -12.51
N SER A 393 -11.81 -12.35 -13.40
CA SER A 393 -10.78 -13.30 -13.81
C SER A 393 -10.05 -12.79 -15.03
N PHE A 394 -8.74 -12.92 -15.05
CA PHE A 394 -8.01 -12.66 -16.29
C PHE A 394 -8.49 -13.57 -17.43
N ASN A 395 -8.58 -12.99 -18.59
CA ASN A 395 -8.68 -13.68 -19.86
C ASN A 395 -7.95 -12.87 -20.95
N TRP A 396 -7.56 -13.51 -22.04
CA TRP A 396 -6.77 -12.87 -23.09
C TRP A 396 -7.49 -11.71 -23.79
N SER A 397 -8.83 -11.73 -23.86
CA SER A 397 -9.61 -10.62 -24.42
C SER A 397 -9.50 -9.34 -23.58
N LEU A 398 -9.26 -9.45 -22.26
CA LEU A 398 -8.98 -8.29 -21.40
C LEU A 398 -7.67 -7.61 -21.79
N LYS A 399 -6.63 -8.40 -22.09
CA LYS A 399 -5.34 -7.84 -22.52
C LYS A 399 -5.46 -7.11 -23.86
N GLU A 400 -6.17 -7.70 -24.81
CA GLU A 400 -6.46 -7.07 -26.10
C GLU A 400 -7.25 -5.77 -25.90
N ARG A 401 -8.30 -5.79 -25.07
CA ARG A 401 -9.12 -4.62 -24.76
C ARG A 401 -8.30 -3.53 -24.05
N PHE A 402 -7.45 -3.90 -23.11
CA PHE A 402 -6.57 -2.95 -22.42
C PHE A 402 -5.59 -2.28 -23.39
N ASN A 403 -4.92 -3.06 -24.24
CA ASN A 403 -4.01 -2.53 -25.26
C ASN A 403 -4.74 -1.58 -26.21
N ARG A 404 -5.96 -1.94 -26.64
CA ARG A 404 -6.78 -1.09 -27.50
C ARG A 404 -7.16 0.22 -26.82
N ILE A 405 -7.56 0.19 -25.55
CA ILE A 405 -7.85 1.41 -24.77
C ILE A 405 -6.61 2.29 -24.66
N HIS A 406 -5.47 1.70 -24.35
CA HIS A 406 -4.20 2.43 -24.21
C HIS A 406 -3.77 3.10 -25.53
N GLU A 407 -3.95 2.41 -26.67
CA GLU A 407 -3.73 2.99 -28.00
C GLU A 407 -4.69 4.16 -28.27
N ILE A 408 -5.97 4.04 -27.88
CA ILE A 408 -6.96 5.10 -28.00
C ILE A 408 -6.57 6.30 -27.13
N GLU A 409 -6.22 6.09 -25.85
CA GLU A 409 -5.77 7.14 -24.92
C GLU A 409 -4.56 7.90 -25.45
N THR A 410 -3.59 7.18 -25.98
CA THR A 410 -2.37 7.75 -26.55
C THR A 410 -2.65 8.50 -27.85
N GLY A 411 -3.55 7.95 -28.69
CA GLY A 411 -3.95 8.52 -29.97
C GLY A 411 -4.78 9.78 -29.82
N LEU A 412 -5.72 9.86 -28.87
CA LEU A 412 -6.65 10.98 -28.69
C LEU A 412 -5.95 12.33 -28.55
N ARG A 413 -4.82 12.39 -27.83
CA ARG A 413 -4.05 13.63 -27.66
C ARG A 413 -3.51 14.17 -28.98
N ARG A 414 -3.15 13.29 -29.91
CA ARG A 414 -2.66 13.66 -31.24
C ARG A 414 -3.80 13.91 -32.23
N ALA A 415 -4.91 13.20 -32.09
CA ALA A 415 -6.03 13.24 -33.00
C ALA A 415 -6.65 14.64 -33.14
N LEU A 416 -6.71 15.38 -32.02
CA LEU A 416 -7.26 16.72 -31.96
C LEU A 416 -6.44 17.73 -32.79
N ASP A 417 -5.09 17.63 -32.71
CA ASP A 417 -4.17 18.54 -33.41
C ASP A 417 -3.78 18.00 -34.79
N GLY A 418 -3.86 16.69 -35.00
CA GLY A 418 -3.38 15.98 -36.19
C GLY A 418 -4.37 15.85 -37.34
N GLY A 419 -5.61 16.31 -37.18
CA GLY A 419 -6.64 16.21 -38.22
C GLY A 419 -7.18 14.79 -38.46
N GLU A 420 -7.01 13.88 -37.45
CA GLU A 420 -7.55 12.52 -37.48
C GLU A 420 -9.07 12.50 -37.16
N LEU A 421 -9.56 13.55 -36.48
CA LEU A 421 -10.98 13.75 -36.22
C LEU A 421 -11.64 14.43 -37.40
N LYS A 422 -12.85 13.97 -37.72
CA LYS A 422 -13.69 14.57 -38.78
C LYS A 422 -15.16 14.55 -38.39
N LEU A 423 -15.94 15.47 -38.95
CA LEU A 423 -17.38 15.46 -38.84
C LEU A 423 -18.02 14.89 -40.11
N LEU A 424 -18.98 14.00 -39.90
CA LEU A 424 -19.96 13.63 -40.90
C LEU A 424 -21.29 14.24 -40.48
N TYR A 425 -22.14 14.50 -41.48
CA TYR A 425 -23.41 15.17 -41.28
C TYR A 425 -24.56 14.28 -41.74
N GLN A 426 -25.54 14.05 -40.88
CA GLN A 426 -26.72 13.29 -41.25
C GLN A 426 -27.94 14.18 -41.33
N PRO A 427 -28.64 14.22 -42.50
CA PRO A 427 -29.81 15.04 -42.69
C PRO A 427 -30.98 14.66 -41.78
N ILE A 428 -31.62 15.66 -41.21
CA ILE A 428 -32.92 15.62 -40.52
C ILE A 428 -33.92 16.27 -41.45
N VAL A 429 -34.95 15.50 -41.82
CA VAL A 429 -35.89 15.90 -42.89
C VAL A 429 -37.24 16.28 -42.27
N ASP A 430 -37.74 17.44 -42.66
CA ASP A 430 -39.09 17.88 -42.33
C ASP A 430 -40.13 17.04 -43.07
N LEU A 431 -41.04 16.43 -42.32
CA LEU A 431 -42.03 15.48 -42.86
C LEU A 431 -43.12 16.12 -43.74
N GLU A 432 -43.36 17.41 -43.59
CA GLU A 432 -44.37 18.13 -44.40
C GLU A 432 -43.80 18.56 -45.73
N SER A 433 -42.63 19.15 -45.73
CA SER A 433 -42.00 19.72 -46.95
C SER A 433 -41.09 18.72 -47.68
N GLY A 434 -40.55 17.74 -46.97
CA GLY A 434 -39.53 16.82 -47.48
C GLY A 434 -38.13 17.45 -47.60
N HIS A 435 -37.95 18.71 -47.21
CA HIS A 435 -36.65 19.38 -47.24
C HIS A 435 -35.84 19.04 -45.97
N ILE A 436 -34.52 19.21 -46.10
CA ILE A 436 -33.60 19.12 -44.96
C ILE A 436 -33.84 20.37 -44.10
N ASP A 437 -34.24 20.17 -42.86
CA ASP A 437 -34.47 21.19 -41.84
C ASP A 437 -33.26 21.40 -40.94
N ALA A 438 -32.57 20.30 -40.64
CA ALA A 438 -31.35 20.30 -39.85
C ALA A 438 -30.39 19.19 -40.32
N CYS A 439 -29.15 19.27 -39.88
CA CYS A 439 -28.20 18.16 -40.02
C CYS A 439 -27.53 17.90 -38.67
N GLU A 440 -27.46 16.66 -38.28
CA GLU A 440 -26.71 16.23 -37.06
C GLU A 440 -25.24 16.08 -37.39
N ALA A 441 -24.36 16.74 -36.62
CA ALA A 441 -22.90 16.58 -36.69
C ALA A 441 -22.43 15.37 -35.89
N LEU A 442 -21.91 14.41 -36.59
CA LEU A 442 -21.49 13.13 -36.05
C LEU A 442 -19.96 13.01 -36.09
N LEU A 443 -19.35 13.03 -34.91
CA LEU A 443 -17.89 12.90 -34.77
C LEU A 443 -17.40 11.52 -35.21
N ARG A 444 -16.32 11.48 -35.97
CA ARG A 444 -15.64 10.25 -36.44
C ARG A 444 -14.14 10.39 -36.23
N TRP A 445 -13.51 9.30 -35.91
CA TRP A 445 -12.08 9.24 -35.75
C TRP A 445 -11.48 8.12 -36.60
N ASP A 446 -10.60 8.49 -37.52
CA ASP A 446 -9.84 7.55 -38.34
C ASP A 446 -8.43 7.43 -37.79
N HIS A 447 -8.25 6.47 -36.88
CA HIS A 447 -6.96 6.24 -36.24
C HIS A 447 -5.99 5.55 -37.24
N PRO A 448 -4.71 6.00 -37.34
CA PRO A 448 -3.77 5.52 -38.37
C PRO A 448 -3.43 4.03 -38.25
N VAL A 449 -3.52 3.44 -37.06
CA VAL A 449 -3.20 2.03 -36.81
C VAL A 449 -4.47 1.19 -36.60
N LEU A 450 -5.42 1.68 -35.79
CA LEU A 450 -6.64 0.94 -35.42
C LEU A 450 -7.76 1.07 -36.46
N GLY A 451 -7.61 1.96 -37.46
CA GLY A 451 -8.68 2.26 -38.42
C GLY A 451 -9.79 3.09 -37.79
N PRO A 452 -11.02 3.07 -38.35
CA PRO A 452 -12.15 3.81 -37.82
C PRO A 452 -12.52 3.37 -36.40
N ILE A 453 -12.54 4.33 -35.46
CA ILE A 453 -12.95 4.08 -34.05
C ILE A 453 -14.34 4.70 -33.84
N PRO A 454 -15.34 3.95 -33.34
CA PRO A 454 -16.67 4.48 -33.12
C PRO A 454 -16.70 5.46 -31.92
N PRO A 455 -17.57 6.48 -31.94
CA PRO A 455 -17.72 7.44 -30.84
C PRO A 455 -18.05 6.80 -29.50
N SER A 456 -18.84 5.74 -29.49
CA SER A 456 -19.18 4.96 -28.28
C SER A 456 -17.97 4.34 -27.57
N GLU A 457 -16.84 4.18 -28.28
CA GLU A 457 -15.61 3.65 -27.72
C GLU A 457 -14.68 4.77 -27.21
N PHE A 458 -14.46 5.84 -27.98
CA PHE A 458 -13.46 6.85 -27.61
C PHE A 458 -14.01 8.03 -26.79
N ILE A 459 -15.32 8.36 -26.87
CA ILE A 459 -15.91 9.46 -26.09
C ILE A 459 -15.82 9.19 -24.58
N PRO A 460 -16.20 7.99 -24.05
CA PRO A 460 -16.02 7.70 -22.62
C PRO A 460 -14.56 7.75 -22.15
N ILE A 461 -13.63 7.42 -23.03
CA ILE A 461 -12.19 7.53 -22.74
C ILE A 461 -11.77 8.99 -22.67
N ALA A 462 -12.22 9.81 -23.63
CA ALA A 462 -11.97 11.25 -23.64
C ALA A 462 -12.52 11.96 -22.39
N GLU A 463 -13.71 11.55 -21.93
CA GLU A 463 -14.29 12.03 -20.66
C GLU A 463 -13.42 11.69 -19.47
N GLY A 464 -12.98 10.42 -19.34
CA GLY A 464 -12.08 9.96 -18.29
C GLY A 464 -10.72 10.67 -18.26
N MET A 465 -10.23 11.12 -19.44
CA MET A 465 -8.99 11.88 -19.58
C MET A 465 -9.15 13.40 -19.40
N GLY A 466 -10.38 13.90 -19.25
CA GLY A 466 -10.66 15.36 -19.24
C GLY A 466 -10.46 16.06 -20.59
N MET A 467 -10.40 15.31 -21.69
CA MET A 467 -10.20 15.86 -23.04
C MET A 467 -11.51 16.25 -23.75
N ILE A 468 -12.65 15.84 -23.19
CA ILE A 468 -13.96 16.03 -23.83
C ILE A 468 -14.29 17.51 -24.06
N GLU A 469 -13.83 18.40 -23.20
CA GLU A 469 -14.03 19.85 -23.33
C GLU A 469 -13.34 20.41 -24.57
N ALA A 470 -12.07 20.07 -24.78
CA ALA A 470 -11.30 20.49 -25.94
C ALA A 470 -11.91 19.94 -27.23
N MET A 471 -12.37 18.68 -27.21
CA MET A 471 -13.06 18.03 -28.31
C MET A 471 -14.40 18.73 -28.63
N THR A 472 -15.21 19.01 -27.62
CA THR A 472 -16.48 19.72 -27.75
C THR A 472 -16.26 21.12 -28.39
N GLY A 473 -15.24 21.86 -27.92
CA GLY A 473 -14.87 23.15 -28.49
C GLY A 473 -14.45 23.05 -29.96
N TRP A 474 -13.71 21.99 -30.33
CA TRP A 474 -13.34 21.73 -31.74
C TRP A 474 -14.58 21.39 -32.57
N VAL A 475 -15.45 20.50 -32.12
CA VAL A 475 -16.70 20.12 -32.81
C VAL A 475 -17.59 21.33 -33.05
N LEU A 476 -17.78 22.17 -32.02
CA LEU A 476 -18.59 23.40 -32.15
C LEU A 476 -18.06 24.34 -33.26
N ARG A 477 -16.76 24.61 -33.26
CA ARG A 477 -16.14 25.49 -34.29
C ARG A 477 -16.28 24.91 -35.70
N GLU A 478 -15.93 23.62 -35.87
CA GLU A 478 -15.98 22.98 -37.20
C GLU A 478 -17.42 22.86 -37.73
N ALA A 479 -18.36 22.45 -36.86
CA ALA A 479 -19.78 22.32 -37.24
C ALA A 479 -20.42 23.67 -37.57
N CYS A 480 -20.21 24.72 -36.76
CA CYS A 480 -20.72 26.06 -37.01
C CYS A 480 -20.14 26.66 -38.30
N THR A 481 -18.81 26.49 -38.52
CA THR A 481 -18.14 26.97 -39.76
C THR A 481 -18.70 26.26 -40.99
N THR A 482 -19.01 24.99 -40.91
CA THR A 482 -19.61 24.22 -42.00
C THR A 482 -21.06 24.69 -42.26
N ALA A 483 -21.85 24.84 -41.18
CA ALA A 483 -23.27 25.18 -41.30
C ALA A 483 -23.53 26.58 -41.87
N VAL A 484 -22.64 27.55 -41.64
CA VAL A 484 -22.81 28.93 -42.17
C VAL A 484 -22.83 28.96 -43.70
N ALA A 485 -22.14 28.01 -44.36
CA ALA A 485 -22.10 27.90 -45.80
C ALA A 485 -23.35 27.26 -46.42
N TRP A 486 -24.26 26.68 -45.60
CA TRP A 486 -25.48 26.06 -46.12
C TRP A 486 -26.53 27.11 -46.51
N PRO A 487 -27.26 26.90 -47.64
CA PRO A 487 -28.31 27.79 -48.06
C PRO A 487 -29.51 27.77 -47.11
N GLY A 488 -30.17 28.92 -46.95
CA GLY A 488 -31.36 29.05 -46.14
C GLY A 488 -31.06 29.01 -44.61
N ASP A 489 -32.05 28.59 -43.86
CA ASP A 489 -32.01 28.52 -42.37
C ASP A 489 -31.80 27.09 -41.85
N VAL A 490 -31.15 26.22 -42.64
CA VAL A 490 -30.84 24.82 -42.21
C VAL A 490 -30.00 24.84 -40.93
N ARG A 491 -30.48 24.12 -39.92
CA ARG A 491 -29.86 24.06 -38.59
C ARG A 491 -28.73 23.04 -38.53
N ILE A 492 -27.85 23.20 -37.56
CA ILE A 492 -26.84 22.22 -37.20
C ILE A 492 -27.09 21.72 -35.76
N ALA A 493 -27.22 20.43 -35.60
CA ALA A 493 -27.40 19.76 -34.32
C ALA A 493 -26.09 19.13 -33.86
N ILE A 494 -25.71 19.29 -32.58
CA ILE A 494 -24.45 18.84 -32.01
C ILE A 494 -24.69 18.13 -30.68
N ASN A 495 -24.24 16.91 -30.58
CA ASN A 495 -24.28 16.12 -29.36
C ASN A 495 -23.33 16.67 -28.29
N ILE A 496 -23.85 16.90 -27.09
CA ILE A 496 -23.09 17.35 -25.92
C ILE A 496 -23.06 16.25 -24.86
N SER A 497 -21.85 15.85 -24.47
CA SER A 497 -21.70 14.83 -23.44
C SER A 497 -22.15 15.34 -22.05
N PRO A 498 -22.61 14.46 -21.16
CA PRO A 498 -22.95 14.81 -19.78
C PRO A 498 -21.78 15.44 -19.01
N ALA A 499 -20.55 15.05 -19.32
CA ALA A 499 -19.36 15.63 -18.70
C ALA A 499 -19.13 17.09 -19.16
N SER A 500 -19.32 17.39 -20.46
CA SER A 500 -19.22 18.75 -20.99
C SER A 500 -20.26 19.71 -20.40
N LEU A 501 -21.47 19.22 -20.10
CA LEU A 501 -22.52 20.03 -19.47
C LEU A 501 -22.28 20.32 -17.97
N LYS A 502 -21.30 19.66 -17.35
CA LYS A 502 -20.83 20.01 -15.99
C LYS A 502 -19.71 21.04 -16.02
N CYS A 503 -19.22 21.39 -17.21
CA CYS A 503 -18.11 22.32 -17.38
C CYS A 503 -18.63 23.75 -17.51
N ALA A 504 -18.13 24.66 -16.65
CA ALA A 504 -18.54 26.08 -16.66
C ALA A 504 -18.13 26.83 -17.96
N GLU A 505 -17.15 26.30 -18.68
CA GLU A 505 -16.60 26.87 -19.89
C GLU A 505 -17.48 26.62 -21.13
N LEU A 506 -18.44 25.71 -21.10
CA LEU A 506 -19.26 25.36 -22.27
C LEU A 506 -19.99 26.52 -22.87
N PRO A 507 -20.71 27.41 -22.11
CA PRO A 507 -21.35 28.59 -22.74
C PRO A 507 -20.36 29.53 -23.43
N GLY A 508 -19.17 29.68 -22.84
CA GLY A 508 -18.08 30.48 -23.47
C GLY A 508 -17.61 29.90 -24.80
N ASN A 509 -17.42 28.57 -24.86
CA ASN A 509 -17.03 27.85 -26.06
C ASN A 509 -18.10 27.97 -27.17
N VAL A 510 -19.38 27.90 -26.79
CA VAL A 510 -20.49 28.09 -27.74
C VAL A 510 -20.49 29.52 -28.29
N ILE A 511 -20.37 30.53 -27.44
CA ILE A 511 -20.30 31.93 -27.86
C ILE A 511 -19.12 32.16 -28.82
N ALA A 512 -17.94 31.64 -28.48
CA ALA A 512 -16.76 31.76 -29.32
C ALA A 512 -16.99 31.12 -30.70
N ALA A 513 -17.54 29.91 -30.78
CA ALA A 513 -17.82 29.23 -32.03
C ALA A 513 -18.83 29.97 -32.89
N LEU A 514 -19.89 30.57 -32.30
CA LEU A 514 -20.88 31.40 -33.02
C LEU A 514 -20.27 32.70 -33.54
N LEU A 515 -19.43 33.37 -32.74
CA LEU A 515 -18.76 34.62 -33.15
C LEU A 515 -17.73 34.38 -34.24
N GLU A 516 -16.91 33.33 -34.14
CA GLU A 516 -15.87 32.99 -35.10
C GLU A 516 -16.48 32.56 -36.46
N SER A 517 -17.56 31.76 -36.44
CA SER A 517 -18.21 31.29 -37.67
C SER A 517 -19.17 32.30 -38.27
N GLY A 518 -19.75 33.20 -37.47
CA GLY A 518 -20.85 34.08 -37.89
C GLY A 518 -22.20 33.36 -38.00
N LEU A 519 -22.34 32.14 -37.50
CA LEU A 519 -23.61 31.40 -37.53
C LEU A 519 -24.63 32.04 -36.59
N PRO A 520 -25.87 32.37 -37.05
CA PRO A 520 -26.91 32.81 -36.13
C PRO A 520 -27.23 31.76 -35.05
N ALA A 521 -27.31 32.16 -33.77
CA ALA A 521 -27.52 31.25 -32.67
C ALA A 521 -28.77 30.33 -32.87
N ARG A 522 -29.85 30.84 -33.44
CA ARG A 522 -31.08 30.08 -33.75
C ARG A 522 -30.87 28.88 -34.69
N ARG A 523 -29.75 28.87 -35.43
CA ARG A 523 -29.38 27.75 -36.33
C ARG A 523 -28.54 26.70 -35.64
N LEU A 524 -28.05 26.94 -34.41
CA LEU A 524 -27.34 25.95 -33.60
C LEU A 524 -28.34 25.27 -32.64
N GLU A 525 -28.33 23.94 -32.66
CA GLU A 525 -29.11 23.10 -31.76
C GLU A 525 -28.11 22.20 -30.96
N LEU A 526 -28.23 22.16 -29.64
CA LEU A 526 -27.42 21.29 -28.81
C LEU A 526 -28.29 20.13 -28.31
N GLU A 527 -27.82 18.90 -28.56
CA GLU A 527 -28.49 17.66 -28.18
C GLU A 527 -27.94 17.17 -26.88
N VAL A 528 -28.81 16.87 -25.91
CA VAL A 528 -28.44 16.37 -24.59
C VAL A 528 -29.28 15.12 -24.26
N THR A 529 -28.63 14.07 -23.79
CA THR A 529 -29.32 12.83 -23.45
C THR A 529 -30.08 12.91 -22.12
N GLU A 530 -31.09 12.06 -21.93
CA GLU A 530 -31.90 11.98 -20.71
C GLU A 530 -31.05 11.75 -19.45
N SER A 531 -29.93 11.03 -19.56
CA SER A 531 -29.05 10.65 -18.45
C SER A 531 -28.46 11.84 -17.69
N ILE A 532 -28.40 13.01 -18.27
CA ILE A 532 -27.87 14.24 -17.67
C ILE A 532 -28.64 14.64 -16.40
N PHE A 533 -29.90 14.28 -16.29
CA PHE A 533 -30.77 14.66 -15.21
C PHE A 533 -30.69 13.73 -14.00
N LEU A 534 -30.00 12.61 -14.11
CA LEU A 534 -29.75 11.72 -12.97
C LEU A 534 -28.91 12.42 -11.90
N ASP A 535 -28.09 13.38 -12.30
CA ASP A 535 -27.24 14.19 -11.43
C ASP A 535 -27.91 15.58 -11.23
N ASN A 536 -28.66 15.72 -10.16
CA ASN A 536 -29.42 16.95 -9.83
C ASN A 536 -28.48 18.10 -9.37
N SER A 537 -27.39 18.35 -10.11
CA SER A 537 -26.45 19.41 -9.77
C SER A 537 -26.99 20.79 -10.15
N GLY A 538 -26.94 21.74 -9.23
CA GLY A 538 -27.32 23.13 -9.50
C GLY A 538 -26.51 23.77 -10.63
N GLN A 539 -25.34 23.26 -10.93
CA GLN A 539 -24.41 23.71 -11.99
C GLN A 539 -24.96 23.41 -13.39
N THR A 540 -25.37 22.18 -13.66
CA THR A 540 -26.00 21.78 -14.93
C THR A 540 -27.21 22.65 -15.24
N ASN A 541 -28.04 22.92 -14.23
CA ASN A 541 -29.20 23.79 -14.36
C ASN A 541 -28.83 25.23 -14.74
N SER A 542 -27.74 25.75 -14.20
CA SER A 542 -27.23 27.11 -14.53
C SER A 542 -26.75 27.18 -15.98
N ILE A 543 -26.00 26.18 -16.42
CA ILE A 543 -25.45 26.10 -17.76
C ILE A 543 -26.57 26.00 -18.81
N LEU A 544 -27.57 25.13 -18.62
CA LEU A 544 -28.70 25.05 -19.58
C LEU A 544 -29.45 26.37 -19.70
N ARG A 545 -29.68 27.10 -18.61
CA ARG A 545 -30.33 28.43 -18.68
C ARG A 545 -29.47 29.46 -19.39
N GLU A 546 -28.18 29.41 -19.25
CA GLU A 546 -27.23 30.31 -19.92
C GLU A 546 -27.22 30.04 -21.44
N LEU A 547 -27.18 28.79 -21.85
CA LEU A 547 -27.29 28.36 -23.24
C LEU A 547 -28.61 28.86 -23.87
N GLN A 548 -29.73 28.72 -23.15
CA GLN A 548 -31.01 29.27 -23.64
C GLN A 548 -30.99 30.78 -23.81
N ARG A 549 -30.30 31.54 -22.96
CA ARG A 549 -30.15 32.99 -23.05
C ARG A 549 -29.34 33.43 -24.30
N ILE A 550 -28.41 32.59 -24.76
CA ILE A 550 -27.66 32.83 -26.01
C ILE A 550 -28.60 32.78 -27.22
N GLY A 551 -29.75 32.09 -27.10
CA GLY A 551 -30.76 32.03 -28.16
C GLY A 551 -30.57 30.87 -29.14
N LEU A 552 -29.78 29.85 -28.73
CA LEU A 552 -29.68 28.56 -29.41
C LEU A 552 -30.87 27.66 -29.07
N ARG A 553 -31.04 26.57 -29.82
CA ARG A 553 -32.04 25.54 -29.55
C ARG A 553 -31.47 24.42 -28.71
N LEU A 554 -32.30 23.81 -27.87
CA LEU A 554 -31.97 22.64 -27.11
C LEU A 554 -32.84 21.45 -27.51
N ALA A 555 -32.23 20.32 -27.81
CA ALA A 555 -32.92 19.05 -28.06
C ALA A 555 -32.68 18.08 -26.93
N LEU A 556 -33.73 17.35 -26.54
CA LEU A 556 -33.65 16.22 -25.63
C LEU A 556 -33.54 14.93 -26.45
N ASP A 557 -32.42 14.26 -26.33
CA ASP A 557 -32.06 13.06 -27.10
C ASP A 557 -32.27 11.75 -26.33
N ASP A 558 -32.36 10.62 -27.04
CA ASP A 558 -32.58 9.27 -26.53
C ASP A 558 -33.81 9.13 -25.62
N PHE A 559 -34.88 9.94 -25.86
CA PHE A 559 -36.03 9.97 -24.97
C PHE A 559 -36.77 8.64 -24.92
N GLY A 560 -37.02 8.17 -23.68
CA GLY A 560 -37.76 6.94 -23.39
C GLY A 560 -36.89 5.74 -23.05
N THR A 561 -35.56 5.85 -23.13
CA THR A 561 -34.65 4.76 -22.78
C THR A 561 -34.24 4.77 -21.30
N GLY A 562 -34.56 5.85 -20.53
CA GLY A 562 -34.13 6.09 -19.18
C GLY A 562 -35.25 6.32 -18.17
N TYR A 563 -34.91 6.93 -17.01
CA TYR A 563 -35.82 7.22 -15.91
C TYR A 563 -36.61 8.54 -16.17
N SER A 564 -37.93 8.49 -16.11
CA SER A 564 -38.94 9.58 -16.03
C SER A 564 -38.46 11.03 -16.26
N ALA A 565 -38.09 11.39 -17.49
CA ALA A 565 -37.73 12.76 -17.87
C ALA A 565 -38.93 13.75 -17.85
N LEU A 566 -40.16 13.33 -17.60
CA LEU A 566 -41.33 14.20 -17.61
C LEU A 566 -41.24 15.38 -16.63
N SER A 567 -40.61 15.20 -15.49
CA SER A 567 -40.37 16.29 -14.52
C SER A 567 -39.46 17.39 -15.07
N TYR A 568 -38.50 17.01 -15.92
CA TYR A 568 -37.51 17.92 -16.50
C TYR A 568 -38.07 18.64 -17.73
N LEU A 569 -38.88 17.99 -18.56
CA LEU A 569 -39.62 18.66 -19.64
C LEU A 569 -40.49 19.81 -19.12
N ARG A 570 -40.98 19.73 -17.88
CA ARG A 570 -41.70 20.82 -17.22
C ARG A 570 -40.77 21.92 -16.70
N SER A 571 -39.57 21.57 -16.29
CA SER A 571 -38.63 22.51 -15.65
C SER A 571 -37.72 23.24 -16.63
N TYR A 572 -37.45 22.65 -17.78
CA TYR A 572 -36.59 23.18 -18.82
C TYR A 572 -37.37 23.26 -20.15
N ARG A 573 -37.20 24.34 -20.85
CA ARG A 573 -37.82 24.52 -22.16
C ARG A 573 -36.89 23.90 -23.21
N PHE A 574 -37.22 22.71 -23.70
CA PHE A 574 -36.61 22.12 -24.88
C PHE A 574 -37.41 22.53 -26.13
N ASP A 575 -36.68 22.74 -27.24
CA ASP A 575 -37.25 23.07 -28.49
C ASP A 575 -37.58 21.83 -29.34
N THR A 576 -36.77 20.74 -29.14
CA THR A 576 -36.88 19.52 -29.93
C THR A 576 -36.84 18.29 -29.00
N LEU A 577 -37.62 17.27 -29.32
CA LEU A 577 -37.64 15.96 -28.67
C LEU A 577 -37.29 14.87 -29.69
N LYS A 578 -36.18 14.15 -29.48
CA LYS A 578 -35.75 13.05 -30.34
C LYS A 578 -36.10 11.72 -29.69
N ILE A 579 -36.72 10.81 -30.44
CA ILE A 579 -37.01 9.46 -29.99
C ILE A 579 -35.94 8.50 -30.49
N ASP A 580 -35.43 7.68 -29.58
CA ASP A 580 -34.38 6.68 -29.86
C ASP A 580 -34.82 5.69 -30.94
N GLN A 581 -33.86 5.30 -31.80
CA GLN A 581 -34.07 4.36 -32.89
C GLN A 581 -34.65 3.00 -32.47
N SER A 582 -34.45 2.54 -31.20
CA SER A 582 -34.95 1.25 -30.71
C SER A 582 -36.47 1.16 -30.74
N PHE A 583 -37.18 2.27 -30.48
CA PHE A 583 -38.64 2.34 -30.59
C PHE A 583 -39.14 2.31 -32.05
N MET A 584 -38.37 2.93 -32.94
CA MET A 584 -38.69 2.91 -34.37
C MET A 584 -38.36 1.56 -35.01
N ALA A 585 -37.37 0.83 -34.54
CA ALA A 585 -37.04 -0.48 -35.05
C ALA A 585 -38.18 -1.51 -34.85
N GLY A 586 -38.88 -1.42 -33.70
CA GLY A 586 -40.01 -2.31 -33.36
C GLY A 586 -41.37 -1.87 -33.86
N VAL A 587 -41.54 -0.61 -34.32
CA VAL A 587 -42.82 0.04 -34.53
C VAL A 587 -43.74 -0.70 -35.51
N SER A 588 -43.21 -1.37 -36.52
CA SER A 588 -43.97 -2.13 -37.52
C SER A 588 -44.52 -3.46 -36.97
N ALA A 589 -43.80 -4.10 -36.06
CA ALA A 589 -44.16 -5.43 -35.53
C ALA A 589 -44.81 -5.40 -34.15
N ASN A 590 -44.45 -4.42 -33.31
CA ASN A 590 -44.85 -4.37 -31.88
C ASN A 590 -45.92 -3.30 -31.64
N ALA A 591 -47.04 -3.69 -31.06
CA ALA A 591 -48.13 -2.78 -30.71
C ALA A 591 -47.78 -1.85 -29.53
N GLU A 592 -46.90 -2.29 -28.63
CA GLU A 592 -46.43 -1.48 -27.50
C GLU A 592 -45.56 -0.35 -27.97
N ASP A 593 -44.60 -0.61 -28.88
CA ASP A 593 -43.73 0.42 -29.48
C ASP A 593 -44.57 1.45 -30.22
N ARG A 594 -45.58 1.04 -31.01
CA ARG A 594 -46.52 1.96 -31.65
C ARG A 594 -47.27 2.84 -30.65
N ALA A 595 -47.69 2.30 -29.53
CA ALA A 595 -48.38 3.06 -28.48
C ALA A 595 -47.42 4.08 -27.82
N ILE A 596 -46.22 3.73 -27.58
CA ILE A 596 -45.16 4.60 -27.02
C ILE A 596 -44.87 5.74 -27.99
N VAL A 597 -44.53 5.42 -29.24
CA VAL A 597 -44.24 6.42 -30.31
C VAL A 597 -45.40 7.42 -30.43
N ARG A 598 -46.63 6.96 -30.43
CA ARG A 598 -47.82 7.84 -30.50
C ARG A 598 -47.98 8.69 -29.23
N ALA A 599 -47.74 8.13 -28.05
CA ALA A 599 -47.78 8.89 -26.79
C ALA A 599 -46.73 10.01 -26.74
N ILE A 600 -45.53 9.73 -27.20
CA ILE A 600 -44.45 10.72 -27.27
C ILE A 600 -44.76 11.82 -28.28
N GLY A 601 -45.28 11.48 -29.48
CA GLY A 601 -45.66 12.47 -30.48
C GLY A 601 -46.80 13.40 -29.98
N ASN A 602 -47.77 12.85 -29.24
CA ASN A 602 -48.82 13.66 -28.61
C ASN A 602 -48.28 14.57 -27.51
N LEU A 603 -47.39 14.03 -26.62
CA LEU A 603 -46.79 14.79 -25.54
C LEU A 603 -45.98 16.00 -26.10
N ALA A 604 -45.13 15.77 -27.09
CA ALA A 604 -44.34 16.83 -27.70
C ALA A 604 -45.21 17.93 -28.36
N ARG A 605 -46.31 17.53 -29.02
CA ARG A 605 -47.29 18.45 -29.61
C ARG A 605 -47.94 19.34 -28.56
N ASP A 606 -48.39 18.74 -27.43
CA ASP A 606 -48.99 19.47 -26.31
C ASP A 606 -48.02 20.45 -25.66
N LEU A 607 -46.72 20.09 -25.64
CA LEU A 607 -45.65 20.94 -25.14
C LEU A 607 -45.11 21.95 -26.20
N LYS A 608 -45.62 21.90 -27.44
CA LYS A 608 -45.20 22.71 -28.56
C LYS A 608 -43.71 22.57 -28.93
N MET A 609 -43.23 21.33 -28.89
CA MET A 609 -41.89 20.93 -29.24
C MET A 609 -41.87 20.34 -30.67
N ASP A 610 -40.80 20.60 -31.41
CA ASP A 610 -40.51 19.81 -32.60
C ASP A 610 -40.14 18.37 -32.20
N THR A 611 -40.34 17.43 -33.11
CA THR A 611 -40.01 16.03 -32.87
C THR A 611 -39.16 15.45 -33.96
N VAL A 612 -38.21 14.59 -33.60
CA VAL A 612 -37.39 13.82 -34.54
C VAL A 612 -37.55 12.34 -34.25
N ALA A 613 -38.01 11.56 -35.24
CA ALA A 613 -37.98 10.11 -35.15
C ALA A 613 -36.69 9.59 -35.80
N GLU A 614 -35.86 8.91 -35.00
CA GLU A 614 -34.56 8.40 -35.45
C GLU A 614 -34.65 6.96 -35.99
N GLY A 615 -33.64 6.57 -36.75
CA GLY A 615 -33.49 5.19 -37.24
C GLY A 615 -34.53 4.80 -38.28
N ILE A 616 -35.05 5.76 -39.06
CA ILE A 616 -36.00 5.47 -40.13
C ILE A 616 -35.26 4.83 -41.31
N GLU A 617 -35.53 3.55 -41.53
CA GLU A 617 -34.92 2.75 -42.62
C GLU A 617 -35.94 2.29 -43.68
N THR A 618 -37.25 2.26 -43.30
CA THR A 618 -38.31 1.74 -44.16
C THR A 618 -39.46 2.75 -44.34
N GLN A 619 -40.21 2.63 -45.43
CA GLN A 619 -41.41 3.43 -45.67
C GLN A 619 -42.52 3.19 -44.63
N ASP A 620 -42.58 1.99 -44.06
CA ASP A 620 -43.53 1.64 -43.04
C ASP A 620 -43.28 2.36 -41.71
N GLN A 621 -42.00 2.42 -41.30
CA GLN A 621 -41.55 3.24 -40.16
C GLN A 621 -41.89 4.73 -40.40
N LEU A 622 -41.63 5.23 -41.59
CA LEU A 622 -41.96 6.60 -41.96
C LEU A 622 -43.45 6.88 -41.86
N ALA A 623 -44.30 5.93 -42.29
CA ALA A 623 -45.76 6.07 -42.18
C ALA A 623 -46.22 6.15 -40.71
N HIS A 624 -45.65 5.30 -39.83
CA HIS A 624 -45.95 5.33 -38.40
C HIS A 624 -45.47 6.63 -37.71
N ALA A 625 -44.32 7.18 -38.07
CA ALA A 625 -43.86 8.49 -37.58
C ALA A 625 -44.81 9.61 -37.97
N ARG A 626 -45.34 9.61 -39.22
CA ARG A 626 -46.34 10.55 -39.69
C ARG A 626 -47.68 10.41 -38.95
N GLU A 627 -48.15 9.18 -38.75
CA GLU A 627 -49.39 8.92 -38.00
C GLU A 627 -49.29 9.37 -36.56
N ALA A 628 -48.15 9.18 -35.91
CA ALA A 628 -47.86 9.67 -34.58
C ALA A 628 -47.72 11.19 -34.47
N GLY A 629 -47.63 11.88 -35.58
CA GLY A 629 -47.57 13.33 -35.65
C GLY A 629 -46.20 13.96 -35.41
N PHE A 630 -45.14 13.22 -35.72
CA PHE A 630 -43.75 13.74 -35.72
C PHE A 630 -43.62 14.82 -36.76
N THR A 631 -42.74 15.81 -36.48
CA THR A 631 -42.43 16.91 -37.39
C THR A 631 -41.26 16.57 -38.32
N ASN A 632 -40.24 15.91 -37.79
CA ASN A 632 -39.01 15.61 -38.51
C ASN A 632 -38.66 14.14 -38.37
N VAL A 633 -37.82 13.64 -39.27
CA VAL A 633 -37.29 12.25 -39.29
C VAL A 633 -35.83 12.23 -39.68
N GLN A 634 -35.14 11.23 -39.19
CA GLN A 634 -33.75 10.95 -39.50
C GLN A 634 -33.55 9.45 -39.70
N GLY A 635 -32.78 9.04 -40.71
CA GLY A 635 -32.48 7.63 -40.91
C GLY A 635 -31.91 7.30 -42.28
N TYR A 636 -31.52 6.05 -42.44
CA TYR A 636 -30.86 5.59 -43.70
C TYR A 636 -31.81 5.51 -44.90
N LEU A 637 -33.11 5.62 -44.66
CA LEU A 637 -34.06 5.77 -45.74
C LEU A 637 -33.79 7.03 -46.57
N PHE A 638 -33.30 8.10 -45.94
CA PHE A 638 -33.02 9.39 -46.60
C PHE A 638 -31.53 9.54 -46.94
N SER A 639 -30.67 9.37 -45.93
CA SER A 639 -29.23 9.43 -46.13
C SER A 639 -28.48 8.78 -44.96
N ARG A 640 -27.34 8.14 -45.25
CA ARG A 640 -26.32 7.85 -44.25
C ARG A 640 -25.58 9.14 -43.91
N PRO A 641 -24.82 9.19 -42.78
CA PRO A 641 -23.93 10.31 -42.51
C PRO A 641 -22.97 10.56 -43.67
N VAL A 642 -22.87 11.78 -44.16
CA VAL A 642 -22.11 12.19 -45.37
C VAL A 642 -21.11 13.30 -45.02
N THR A 643 -20.16 13.57 -45.95
CA THR A 643 -19.20 14.67 -45.80
C THR A 643 -19.87 16.03 -45.94
N ARG A 644 -19.18 17.11 -45.54
CA ARG A 644 -19.67 18.48 -45.62
C ARG A 644 -20.00 18.91 -47.07
N GLU A 645 -19.24 18.42 -48.07
CA GLU A 645 -19.48 18.69 -49.47
C GLU A 645 -20.78 18.04 -49.91
N ARG A 646 -20.96 16.78 -49.57
CA ARG A 646 -22.13 16.00 -49.99
C ARG A 646 -23.42 16.48 -49.32
N VAL A 647 -23.40 16.90 -48.07
CA VAL A 647 -24.60 17.46 -47.42
C VAL A 647 -25.01 18.77 -48.04
N ALA A 648 -24.06 19.64 -48.41
CA ALA A 648 -24.37 20.90 -49.12
C ALA A 648 -25.06 20.63 -50.46
N GLU A 649 -24.61 19.61 -51.22
CA GLU A 649 -25.28 19.18 -52.45
C GLU A 649 -26.71 18.67 -52.17
N LEU A 650 -26.93 17.90 -51.13
CA LEU A 650 -28.25 17.39 -50.76
C LEU A 650 -29.21 18.54 -50.40
N ILE A 651 -28.75 19.52 -49.62
CA ILE A 651 -29.55 20.68 -49.25
C ILE A 651 -29.93 21.49 -50.53
N ALA A 652 -28.99 21.69 -51.47
CA ALA A 652 -29.22 22.41 -52.71
C ALA A 652 -30.14 21.64 -53.67
N ALA A 653 -30.15 20.33 -53.63
CA ALA A 653 -30.98 19.50 -54.50
C ALA A 653 -32.49 19.56 -54.19
N GLY A 654 -32.86 20.06 -52.99
CA GLY A 654 -34.27 20.14 -52.59
C GLY A 654 -34.80 18.90 -51.86
N PRO A 655 -36.10 18.58 -51.97
CA PRO A 655 -36.71 17.49 -51.22
C PRO A 655 -36.05 16.14 -51.46
N LEU A 656 -35.76 15.40 -50.38
CA LEU A 656 -35.14 14.08 -50.50
C LEU A 656 -36.14 13.02 -50.97
N ALA A 657 -35.72 12.12 -51.83
CA ALA A 657 -36.52 10.97 -52.30
C ALA A 657 -36.91 10.07 -51.09
N GLY A 658 -38.18 9.81 -50.93
CA GLY A 658 -38.78 9.15 -49.75
C GLY A 658 -39.89 9.98 -49.14
N SER A 659 -39.91 11.29 -49.36
CA SER A 659 -41.01 12.19 -49.01
C SER A 659 -42.03 12.23 -50.15
N GLU A 660 -42.90 11.21 -50.31
CA GLU A 660 -44.09 11.37 -51.14
C GLU A 660 -44.92 12.48 -50.54
N ARG A 661 -45.16 13.54 -51.35
CA ARG A 661 -46.11 14.60 -50.96
C ARG A 661 -47.49 13.96 -50.69
N PRO A 662 -48.09 14.19 -49.53
CA PRO A 662 -49.49 13.76 -49.31
C PRO A 662 -50.34 14.45 -50.38
N ASP A 663 -51.19 13.63 -51.03
CA ASP A 663 -52.12 14.08 -52.05
C ASP A 663 -52.93 15.31 -51.55
N PRO A 664 -52.98 16.44 -52.27
CA PRO A 664 -53.66 17.65 -51.81
C PRO A 664 -55.16 17.47 -51.53
N VAL A 665 -55.73 16.33 -51.90
CA VAL A 665 -57.15 15.97 -51.69
C VAL A 665 -57.43 15.54 -50.20
N GLN A 666 -56.42 15.10 -49.44
CA GLN A 666 -56.60 14.72 -48.03
C GLN A 666 -56.57 15.90 -47.05
N ARG A 667 -56.03 17.08 -47.43
CA ARG A 667 -56.08 18.31 -46.60
C ARG A 667 -57.48 18.88 -46.36
N ARG A 668 -58.49 18.56 -47.23
CA ARG A 668 -59.86 19.07 -47.08
C ARG A 668 -60.77 18.24 -46.17
N ARG A 669 -60.27 17.13 -45.62
CA ARG A 669 -61.05 16.29 -44.69
C ARG A 669 -60.64 16.39 -43.23
N ARG A 670 -59.62 17.19 -42.90
CA ARG A 670 -59.14 17.36 -41.50
C ARG A 670 -59.15 18.81 -41.00
N ALA A 671 -59.77 19.75 -41.71
CA ALA A 671 -60.11 21.13 -41.28
C ALA A 671 -61.49 21.16 -40.63
#